data_d2cb7acfea478aed2f75dee391f455ab
#
_entry.id   d2cb7acfea478aed2f75dee391f455ab
#
_cell.length_a   1.000
_cell.length_b   1.000
_cell.length_c   1.000
_cell.angle_alpha   90.00
_cell.angle_beta   90.00
_cell.angle_gamma   90.00
#
_symmetry.space_group_name_H-M   'P 1'
#
loop_
_entity.id
_entity.type
_entity.pdbx_description
1 polymer ?
#
loop_
_entity_poly.entity_id
_entity_poly.type
_entity_poly.pdbx_seq_one_letter_code
_entity_poly.pdbx_strand_id
1 'polypeptide(L)'
;MRQYYWGDSRNACVVDDLFVFPKKIGFTAVVDWLSNHGTWCGRVVPRKNKHGIASVELMLHPDPQNSNHIWLYTMEHPSVDGALRFSSRSELQILKVLLDNTLEYVFFRDSAGHFIITNKAFRTAVAGHEVTSVAGLKIDAFISSATADWVREMDRKVYGSGLPAVNEAFEFLFNNGAQRWLQLTTVPVRSSSGEIVGSVSVARDISESKQAESDLHAAMVQAKDASRAKSEFLAAMSHEIRTPMNGIIGASELCQETQLDQEQRAYLDTVVQCGNTLLALVNDVLDFSKIEAGQLSLETLSFNPGVLLEQVADEFSQVARKKKIELIVAYDAQLPPSLEGDPTRLKQIIYNLVGNAVKFTEVGEVVLRAEMLECDEGQARVRFSVKDTGIGIAKARCEDIFKSFTQADMSMTRKYGGTGLGLAICKELVDLMKGEIQVESEESKGATFTAEIPFKRGANLVAEAAPLYKKLAGLRVLIVDDNQTNREIYEQMCTGWGYRGSSVCGAIEALAELEGAARLDDPYQLIFLDQQMPGLTGLDLASLVLSRSELRETKMLLLSSSLNRSEMERAEQLGLARALSKPVKRTTLLEVILETFEVRGARPTAVSSQSAAAGAPLGRLNVLLADDNAVNQAIAKRRLEKLGHQVTVVSDGRRAVEAVTATRFDCVLMDIQMPEMDGLEATRAIRSLEQEGGLEPQFIVAMTAHAMKGDAEQCLASGMDAYISKPFRVERLKEVLAAAQARKRE
;
A
#
# COMPACT_ATOMS: atom_id res chain seq x y z
N MET A 1 -3.37 -19.30 52.53
CA MET A 1 -2.79 -18.60 51.37
C MET A 1 -3.71 -17.47 50.99
N ARG A 2 -3.29 -16.21 51.08
CA ARG A 2 -4.04 -15.07 50.54
C ARG A 2 -3.35 -14.63 49.27
N GLN A 3 -4.10 -14.55 48.19
CA GLN A 3 -3.63 -14.17 46.88
C GLN A 3 -3.95 -12.68 46.69
N TYR A 4 -2.95 -11.86 46.41
CA TYR A 4 -3.12 -10.45 46.16
C TYR A 4 -2.69 -10.15 44.74
N TYR A 5 -3.57 -9.45 43.98
CA TYR A 5 -3.27 -8.94 42.69
C TYR A 5 -2.74 -7.52 42.79
N TRP A 6 -1.67 -7.24 42.11
CA TRP A 6 -1.22 -5.88 41.87
C TRP A 6 -1.40 -5.53 40.37
N GLY A 7 -2.36 -4.68 40.13
CA GLY A 7 -2.63 -4.14 38.78
C GLY A 7 -3.69 -3.06 38.86
N ASP A 8 -3.31 -1.94 38.43
CA ASP A 8 -4.06 -0.71 38.17
C ASP A 8 -3.88 0.40 39.22
N SER A 9 -3.54 1.59 38.69
CA SER A 9 -3.04 2.77 39.38
C SER A 9 -3.99 3.46 40.38
N ARG A 10 -5.14 2.86 40.70
CA ARG A 10 -6.12 3.45 41.61
C ARG A 10 -6.21 2.77 42.98
N ASN A 11 -5.58 1.59 43.15
CA ASN A 11 -5.54 0.84 44.43
C ASN A 11 -4.18 0.20 44.72
N ALA A 12 -3.09 0.81 44.27
CA ALA A 12 -1.74 0.34 44.53
C ALA A 12 -1.41 0.51 46.00
N CYS A 13 -1.56 -0.59 46.77
CA CYS A 13 -0.98 -0.69 48.10
C CYS A 13 0.52 -0.92 47.89
N VAL A 14 1.35 0.03 48.28
CA VAL A 14 2.79 -0.12 48.17
C VAL A 14 3.21 -1.23 49.12
N VAL A 15 3.88 -2.28 48.63
CA VAL A 15 4.31 -3.44 49.42
C VAL A 15 5.19 -3.01 50.60
N ASP A 16 5.97 -1.92 50.43
CA ASP A 16 6.72 -1.26 51.50
C ASP A 16 5.86 -0.72 52.65
N ASP A 17 4.56 -0.47 52.43
CA ASP A 17 3.64 -0.03 53.48
C ASP A 17 3.06 -1.22 54.27
N LEU A 18 3.12 -2.43 53.74
CA LEU A 18 2.62 -3.65 54.36
C LEU A 18 3.68 -4.45 55.11
N PHE A 19 4.93 -4.43 54.63
CA PHE A 19 6.02 -5.26 55.12
C PHE A 19 7.31 -4.46 55.36
N VAL A 20 8.09 -4.87 56.35
CA VAL A 20 9.46 -4.34 56.57
C VAL A 20 10.44 -5.38 56.02
N PHE A 21 11.12 -5.04 54.98
CA PHE A 21 12.20 -5.85 54.41
C PHE A 21 13.47 -5.75 55.27
N PRO A 22 14.33 -6.80 55.31
CA PRO A 22 15.61 -6.75 55.99
C PRO A 22 16.44 -5.56 55.48
N LYS A 23 17.16 -4.88 56.39
CA LYS A 23 17.89 -3.59 56.11
C LYS A 23 18.84 -3.59 54.91
N LYS A 24 19.12 -4.74 54.29
CA LYS A 24 19.99 -4.90 53.12
C LYS A 24 19.26 -5.17 51.81
N ILE A 25 17.92 -5.36 51.82
CA ILE A 25 17.13 -5.75 50.63
C ILE A 25 15.88 -4.87 50.64
N GLY A 26 15.90 -3.80 49.86
CA GLY A 26 14.70 -2.98 49.60
C GLY A 26 13.80 -3.62 48.55
N PHE A 27 12.49 -3.25 48.52
CA PHE A 27 11.51 -3.79 47.56
C PHE A 27 11.96 -3.62 46.11
N THR A 28 12.58 -2.48 45.78
CA THR A 28 13.10 -2.22 44.40
C THR A 28 14.16 -3.26 43.97
N ALA A 29 15.05 -3.66 44.90
CA ALA A 29 16.05 -4.70 44.64
C ALA A 29 15.40 -6.09 44.44
N VAL A 30 14.26 -6.36 45.08
CA VAL A 30 13.48 -7.57 44.88
C VAL A 30 12.80 -7.58 43.50
N VAL A 31 12.27 -6.45 43.07
CA VAL A 31 11.65 -6.30 41.72
C VAL A 31 12.70 -6.47 40.63
N ASP A 32 13.87 -5.86 40.77
CA ASP A 32 15.00 -6.00 39.83
C ASP A 32 15.49 -7.46 39.79
N TRP A 33 15.53 -8.13 40.92
CA TRP A 33 15.90 -9.55 41.01
C TRP A 33 14.88 -10.45 40.32
N LEU A 34 13.56 -10.20 40.51
CA LEU A 34 12.47 -10.93 39.87
C LEU A 34 12.53 -10.80 38.34
N SER A 35 12.85 -9.62 37.84
CA SER A 35 12.98 -9.35 36.38
C SER A 35 14.11 -10.18 35.74
N ASN A 36 15.14 -10.51 36.53
CA ASN A 36 16.31 -11.24 36.05
C ASN A 36 16.33 -12.74 36.39
N HIS A 37 15.65 -13.18 37.45
CA HIS A 37 15.78 -14.52 38.00
C HIS A 37 14.46 -15.28 38.24
N GLY A 38 13.33 -14.64 37.96
CA GLY A 38 11.99 -15.27 37.97
C GLY A 38 11.32 -15.24 39.33
N THR A 39 11.77 -15.95 40.34
CA THR A 39 11.07 -16.09 41.65
C THR A 39 11.94 -15.58 42.80
N TRP A 40 11.35 -14.81 43.69
CA TRP A 40 12.01 -14.38 44.93
C TRP A 40 11.31 -14.97 46.17
N CYS A 41 12.06 -15.43 47.14
CA CYS A 41 11.56 -15.94 48.42
C CYS A 41 12.38 -15.38 49.59
N GLY A 42 11.72 -14.85 50.60
CA GLY A 42 12.38 -14.29 51.76
C GLY A 42 11.47 -13.98 52.93
N ARG A 43 12.07 -13.80 54.15
CA ARG A 43 11.32 -13.44 55.35
C ARG A 43 11.20 -11.93 55.50
N VAL A 44 9.99 -11.47 55.73
CA VAL A 44 9.66 -10.06 55.99
C VAL A 44 8.80 -9.92 57.23
N VAL A 45 8.82 -8.75 57.85
CA VAL A 45 8.01 -8.46 59.05
C VAL A 45 6.86 -7.54 58.63
N PRO A 46 5.60 -7.87 58.99
CA PRO A 46 4.47 -6.97 58.70
C PRO A 46 4.60 -5.64 59.47
N ARG A 47 4.40 -4.51 58.81
CA ARG A 47 4.42 -3.18 59.47
C ARG A 47 3.31 -2.96 60.48
N LYS A 48 2.14 -3.55 60.25
CA LYS A 48 1.00 -3.49 61.15
C LYS A 48 0.75 -4.89 61.76
N ASN A 49 1.42 -5.16 62.85
CA ASN A 49 1.31 -6.45 63.55
C ASN A 49 0.14 -6.45 64.53
N LYS A 50 -1.11 -6.54 64.03
CA LYS A 50 -2.32 -6.61 64.88
C LYS A 50 -2.61 -8.01 65.48
N HIS A 51 -1.90 -9.05 65.02
CA HIS A 51 -2.18 -10.45 65.36
C HIS A 51 -0.98 -11.21 65.90
N GLY A 52 0.07 -10.53 66.37
CA GLY A 52 1.23 -11.19 67.01
C GLY A 52 2.10 -12.02 66.05
N ILE A 53 2.06 -11.76 64.75
CA ILE A 53 2.85 -12.50 63.76
C ILE A 53 4.30 -11.99 63.80
N ALA A 54 5.27 -12.85 64.10
CA ALA A 54 6.68 -12.46 64.26
C ALA A 54 7.37 -12.21 62.88
N SER A 55 7.01 -12.98 61.88
CA SER A 55 7.52 -12.81 60.50
C SER A 55 6.62 -13.56 59.51
N VAL A 56 6.68 -13.13 58.24
CA VAL A 56 5.97 -13.78 57.13
C VAL A 56 7.00 -14.16 56.08
N GLU A 57 6.90 -15.35 55.54
CA GLU A 57 7.68 -15.76 54.38
C GLU A 57 6.92 -15.37 53.15
N LEU A 58 7.52 -14.54 52.33
CA LEU A 58 6.98 -14.08 51.07
C LEU A 58 7.64 -14.82 49.89
N MET A 59 6.82 -15.30 48.99
CA MET A 59 7.25 -15.78 47.68
C MET A 59 6.61 -14.87 46.63
N LEU A 60 7.43 -14.25 45.82
CA LEU A 60 7.01 -13.38 44.72
C LEU A 60 7.34 -14.07 43.41
N HIS A 61 6.40 -14.11 42.49
CA HIS A 61 6.55 -14.72 41.17
C HIS A 61 5.93 -13.81 40.11
N PRO A 62 6.60 -13.54 38.96
CA PRO A 62 5.97 -12.82 37.88
C PRO A 62 4.75 -13.58 37.36
N ASP A 63 3.70 -12.85 36.98
CA ASP A 63 2.55 -13.45 36.33
C ASP A 63 2.95 -13.88 34.92
N PRO A 64 2.84 -15.16 34.55
CA PRO A 64 3.23 -15.62 33.21
C PRO A 64 2.34 -15.08 32.06
N GLN A 65 1.16 -14.54 32.40
CA GLN A 65 0.22 -13.99 31.40
C GLN A 65 0.25 -12.47 31.32
N ASN A 66 0.87 -11.77 32.30
CA ASN A 66 0.94 -10.32 32.33
C ASN A 66 2.23 -9.85 33.03
N SER A 67 3.18 -9.35 32.24
CA SER A 67 4.50 -8.91 32.73
C SER A 67 4.47 -7.79 33.77
N ASN A 68 3.33 -7.11 33.93
CA ASN A 68 3.15 -6.04 34.94
C ASN A 68 2.53 -6.55 36.26
N HIS A 69 2.23 -7.84 36.37
CA HIS A 69 1.66 -8.43 37.58
C HIS A 69 2.66 -9.34 38.27
N ILE A 70 2.63 -9.32 39.59
CA ILE A 70 3.45 -10.19 40.44
C ILE A 70 2.53 -10.95 41.41
N TRP A 71 2.63 -12.27 41.43
CA TRP A 71 1.93 -13.11 42.37
C TRP A 71 2.63 -13.07 43.70
N LEU A 72 1.89 -12.77 44.78
CA LEU A 72 2.38 -12.72 46.14
C LEU A 72 1.78 -13.88 46.91
N TYR A 73 2.63 -14.77 47.40
CA TYR A 73 2.25 -15.84 48.29
C TYR A 73 2.80 -15.52 49.69
N THR A 74 1.94 -15.54 50.71
CA THR A 74 2.33 -15.30 52.08
C THR A 74 2.13 -16.58 52.92
N MET A 75 3.16 -16.98 53.66
CA MET A 75 3.07 -17.97 54.70
C MET A 75 3.27 -17.26 56.05
N GLU A 76 2.22 -17.23 56.87
CA GLU A 76 2.28 -16.66 58.22
C GLU A 76 2.98 -17.65 59.14
N HIS A 77 4.07 -17.21 59.81
CA HIS A 77 4.66 -17.95 60.94
C HIS A 77 4.09 -17.37 62.22
N PRO A 78 3.31 -18.14 63.04
CA PRO A 78 2.85 -17.69 64.34
C PRO A 78 4.06 -17.47 65.25
N SER A 79 4.00 -16.42 66.10
CA SER A 79 4.96 -16.23 67.20
C SER A 79 4.98 -17.41 68.16
N VAL A 80 6.17 -17.77 68.60
CA VAL A 80 6.51 -19.06 69.26
C VAL A 80 5.77 -19.38 70.59
N ASP A 81 4.78 -18.59 70.99
CA ASP A 81 4.03 -18.83 72.29
C ASP A 81 2.65 -19.45 72.13
N GLY A 82 2.30 -19.95 70.98
CA GLY A 82 1.04 -20.67 70.71
C GLY A 82 1.23 -21.84 69.75
N ALA A 83 2.32 -22.58 69.88
CA ALA A 83 2.70 -23.61 68.93
C ALA A 83 1.72 -24.77 68.95
N LEU A 84 0.90 -24.90 67.96
CA LEU A 84 0.56 -26.20 67.41
C LEU A 84 1.89 -26.85 66.96
N ARG A 85 2.49 -27.68 67.92
CA ARG A 85 3.55 -28.60 67.54
C ARG A 85 2.93 -29.62 66.61
N PHE A 86 3.02 -29.36 65.29
CA PHE A 86 2.81 -30.41 64.30
C PHE A 86 3.89 -31.47 64.62
N SER A 87 3.49 -32.63 65.01
CA SER A 87 4.39 -33.79 65.07
C SER A 87 4.85 -34.02 63.60
N SER A 88 6.08 -34.54 63.42
CA SER A 88 6.60 -34.92 62.10
C SER A 88 5.61 -35.78 61.30
N ARG A 89 4.69 -36.44 61.97
CA ARG A 89 3.59 -37.23 61.41
C ARG A 89 2.49 -36.35 60.79
N SER A 90 2.20 -35.17 61.33
CA SER A 90 1.22 -34.22 60.83
C SER A 90 1.74 -33.46 59.63
N GLU A 91 3.05 -33.10 59.58
CA GLU A 91 3.70 -32.47 58.46
C GLU A 91 3.71 -33.37 57.21
N LEU A 92 4.04 -34.65 57.39
CA LEU A 92 3.98 -35.67 56.35
C LEU A 92 2.55 -35.89 55.84
N GLN A 93 1.54 -35.77 56.67
CA GLN A 93 0.14 -35.94 56.30
C GLN A 93 -0.35 -34.74 55.46
N ILE A 94 0.05 -33.52 55.84
CA ILE A 94 -0.25 -32.31 55.09
C ILE A 94 0.44 -32.35 53.72
N LEU A 95 1.72 -32.72 53.69
CA LEU A 95 2.47 -32.85 52.41
C LEU A 95 1.80 -33.87 51.49
N LYS A 96 1.36 -35.01 52.00
CA LYS A 96 0.67 -36.04 51.21
C LYS A 96 -0.67 -35.52 50.65
N VAL A 97 -1.44 -34.79 51.44
CA VAL A 97 -2.71 -34.18 50.96
C VAL A 97 -2.44 -33.15 49.87
N LEU A 98 -1.43 -32.31 50.01
CA LEU A 98 -1.04 -31.35 49.00
C LEU A 98 -0.63 -32.04 47.69
N LEU A 99 0.24 -33.04 47.78
CA LEU A 99 0.72 -33.80 46.62
C LEU A 99 -0.44 -34.54 45.90
N ASP A 100 -1.33 -35.19 46.66
CA ASP A 100 -2.45 -35.97 46.10
C ASP A 100 -3.57 -35.08 45.49
N ASN A 101 -3.63 -33.80 45.81
CA ASN A 101 -4.55 -32.82 45.18
C ASN A 101 -3.92 -32.02 44.04
N THR A 102 -2.64 -32.23 43.74
CA THR A 102 -1.99 -31.63 42.60
C THR A 102 -2.36 -32.42 41.30
N LEU A 103 -2.75 -31.71 40.27
CA LEU A 103 -3.08 -32.32 38.97
C LEU A 103 -1.85 -32.78 38.20
N GLU A 104 -0.70 -32.16 38.47
CA GLU A 104 0.59 -32.54 37.88
C GLU A 104 1.08 -33.86 38.46
N TYR A 105 1.84 -34.60 37.70
CA TYR A 105 2.46 -35.84 38.15
C TYR A 105 3.68 -35.52 38.99
N VAL A 106 3.65 -35.84 40.29
CA VAL A 106 4.77 -35.61 41.22
C VAL A 106 5.28 -36.93 41.73
N PHE A 107 6.61 -37.17 41.59
CA PHE A 107 7.24 -38.37 42.05
C PHE A 107 8.68 -38.12 42.52
N PHE A 108 9.04 -38.83 43.59
CA PHE A 108 10.37 -38.83 44.21
C PHE A 108 11.01 -40.16 43.92
N ARG A 109 12.28 -40.17 43.51
CA ARG A 109 13.07 -41.38 43.26
C ARG A 109 14.39 -41.32 44.01
N ASP A 110 14.89 -42.51 44.41
CA ASP A 110 16.24 -42.63 44.94
C ASP A 110 17.30 -42.51 43.84
N SER A 111 18.59 -42.53 44.21
CA SER A 111 19.72 -42.48 43.29
C SER A 111 19.82 -43.69 42.35
N ALA A 112 19.14 -44.81 42.68
CA ALA A 112 19.02 -46.01 41.84
C ALA A 112 17.78 -45.99 40.92
N GLY A 113 16.94 -44.93 41.00
CA GLY A 113 15.77 -44.72 40.17
C GLY A 113 14.48 -45.38 40.66
N HIS A 114 14.44 -45.91 41.92
CA HIS A 114 13.23 -46.48 42.50
C HIS A 114 12.33 -45.38 43.04
N PHE A 115 11.01 -45.47 42.81
CA PHE A 115 10.05 -44.56 43.40
C PHE A 115 10.01 -44.67 44.94
N ILE A 116 10.15 -43.55 45.61
CA ILE A 116 10.01 -43.41 47.05
C ILE A 116 8.59 -42.94 47.40
N ILE A 117 8.16 -41.85 46.76
CA ILE A 117 6.85 -41.23 46.95
C ILE A 117 6.31 -40.81 45.59
N THR A 118 5.01 -41.00 45.40
CA THR A 118 4.30 -40.53 44.20
C THR A 118 2.95 -39.98 44.60
N ASN A 119 2.48 -38.97 43.88
CA ASN A 119 1.14 -38.42 44.13
C ASN A 119 0.05 -39.26 43.44
N LYS A 120 -1.21 -38.99 43.77
CA LYS A 120 -2.38 -39.70 43.25
C LYS A 120 -2.47 -39.58 41.74
N ALA A 121 -2.23 -38.37 41.18
CA ALA A 121 -2.31 -38.11 39.74
C ALA A 121 -1.35 -39.04 38.94
N PHE A 122 -0.10 -39.17 39.39
CA PHE A 122 0.89 -40.08 38.78
C PHE A 122 0.45 -41.55 38.89
N ARG A 123 0.03 -42.01 40.08
CA ARG A 123 -0.43 -43.40 40.26
C ARG A 123 -1.60 -43.74 39.31
N THR A 124 -2.56 -42.85 39.23
CA THR A 124 -3.72 -43.04 38.32
C THR A 124 -3.30 -43.11 36.85
N ALA A 125 -2.34 -42.28 36.43
CA ALA A 125 -1.87 -42.25 35.05
C ALA A 125 -1.09 -43.52 34.64
N VAL A 126 -0.25 -44.09 35.55
CA VAL A 126 0.65 -45.20 35.21
C VAL A 126 0.05 -46.59 35.50
N ALA A 127 -0.82 -46.72 36.47
CA ALA A 127 -1.31 -48.02 36.94
C ALA A 127 -2.83 -48.14 37.08
N GLY A 128 -3.59 -47.08 36.78
CA GLY A 128 -5.05 -47.05 36.92
C GLY A 128 -5.49 -46.87 38.37
N HIS A 129 -6.79 -47.04 38.63
CA HIS A 129 -7.41 -46.75 39.95
C HIS A 129 -7.13 -47.75 41.04
N GLU A 130 -6.61 -48.96 40.71
CA GLU A 130 -6.48 -50.08 41.68
C GLU A 130 -5.12 -50.14 42.38
N VAL A 131 -4.11 -49.41 41.92
CA VAL A 131 -2.76 -49.47 42.51
C VAL A 131 -2.58 -48.45 43.62
N THR A 132 -2.46 -48.96 44.83
CA THR A 132 -2.29 -48.14 46.06
C THR A 132 -0.86 -47.63 46.27
N SER A 133 0.17 -48.32 45.75
CA SER A 133 1.58 -47.94 45.90
C SER A 133 2.43 -48.43 44.72
N VAL A 134 3.29 -47.57 44.24
CA VAL A 134 4.34 -47.88 43.24
C VAL A 134 5.74 -47.78 43.85
N ALA A 135 5.85 -47.62 45.16
CA ALA A 135 7.13 -47.52 45.91
C ALA A 135 8.00 -48.78 45.70
N GLY A 136 9.29 -48.54 45.46
CA GLY A 136 10.26 -49.60 45.23
C GLY A 136 10.34 -50.09 43.76
N LEU A 137 9.40 -49.68 42.90
CA LEU A 137 9.46 -50.00 41.47
C LEU A 137 10.25 -48.92 40.71
N LYS A 138 10.78 -49.27 39.53
CA LYS A 138 11.44 -48.33 38.63
C LYS A 138 10.43 -47.84 37.56
N ILE A 139 10.74 -46.72 36.96
CA ILE A 139 9.88 -46.11 35.93
C ILE A 139 9.69 -47.02 34.73
N ASP A 140 10.67 -47.87 34.41
CA ASP A 140 10.62 -48.87 33.32
C ASP A 140 9.43 -49.82 33.40
N ALA A 141 8.89 -50.03 34.62
CA ALA A 141 7.70 -50.86 34.82
C ALA A 141 6.42 -50.25 34.21
N PHE A 142 6.39 -48.95 33.92
CA PHE A 142 5.18 -48.20 33.59
C PHE A 142 5.21 -47.54 32.22
N ILE A 143 6.39 -47.38 31.62
CA ILE A 143 6.59 -46.68 30.37
C ILE A 143 7.38 -47.52 29.36
N SER A 144 7.28 -47.16 28.08
CA SER A 144 8.03 -47.85 27.03
C SER A 144 9.54 -47.75 27.22
N SER A 145 10.30 -48.68 26.69
CA SER A 145 11.76 -48.66 26.78
C SER A 145 12.39 -47.38 26.26
N ALA A 146 11.88 -46.84 25.15
CA ALA A 146 12.36 -45.57 24.55
C ALA A 146 12.12 -44.36 25.50
N THR A 147 10.95 -44.29 26.12
CA THR A 147 10.63 -43.27 27.14
C THR A 147 11.48 -43.44 28.38
N ALA A 148 11.72 -44.69 28.81
CA ALA A 148 12.58 -44.98 29.96
C ALA A 148 14.04 -44.58 29.71
N ASP A 149 14.55 -44.82 28.52
CA ASP A 149 15.90 -44.37 28.10
C ASP A 149 16.05 -42.85 28.20
N TRP A 150 15.05 -42.10 27.74
CA TRP A 150 15.02 -40.64 27.84
C TRP A 150 15.02 -40.17 29.31
N VAL A 151 14.19 -40.77 30.16
CA VAL A 151 14.16 -40.44 31.59
C VAL A 151 15.50 -40.77 32.26
N ARG A 152 16.13 -41.91 31.93
CA ARG A 152 17.45 -42.26 32.46
C ARG A 152 18.53 -41.27 32.05
N GLU A 153 18.48 -40.79 30.82
CA GLU A 153 19.41 -39.77 30.34
C GLU A 153 19.22 -38.44 31.06
N MET A 154 17.96 -38.05 31.32
CA MET A 154 17.62 -36.88 32.13
C MET A 154 18.18 -37.01 33.55
N ASP A 155 17.95 -38.15 34.20
CA ASP A 155 18.51 -38.43 35.56
C ASP A 155 20.03 -38.36 35.56
N ARG A 156 20.69 -38.91 34.54
CA ARG A 156 22.16 -38.86 34.41
C ARG A 156 22.67 -37.42 34.28
N LYS A 157 21.96 -36.57 33.54
CA LYS A 157 22.29 -35.13 33.43
C LYS A 157 22.14 -34.44 34.79
N VAL A 158 21.02 -34.67 35.49
CA VAL A 158 20.72 -34.03 36.77
C VAL A 158 21.70 -34.48 37.86
N TYR A 159 22.00 -35.80 37.94
CA TYR A 159 22.94 -36.32 38.96
C TYR A 159 24.38 -35.94 38.66
N GLY A 160 24.78 -35.91 37.38
CA GLY A 160 26.15 -35.57 36.95
C GLY A 160 26.48 -34.08 37.08
N SER A 161 25.52 -33.20 36.79
CA SER A 161 25.71 -31.75 36.90
C SER A 161 25.36 -31.20 38.27
N GLY A 162 24.50 -31.92 39.03
CA GLY A 162 23.89 -31.42 40.27
C GLY A 162 22.95 -30.20 40.07
N LEU A 163 22.57 -29.91 38.83
CA LEU A 163 21.66 -28.86 38.45
C LEU A 163 20.29 -29.43 38.05
N PRO A 164 19.19 -28.69 38.23
CA PRO A 164 17.87 -29.12 37.79
C PRO A 164 17.77 -29.14 36.26
N ALA A 165 17.05 -30.11 35.72
CA ALA A 165 16.54 -30.07 34.34
C ALA A 165 15.12 -29.51 34.39
N VAL A 166 14.89 -28.44 33.67
CA VAL A 166 13.65 -27.65 33.77
C VAL A 166 12.91 -27.61 32.43
N ASN A 167 11.60 -27.91 32.50
CA ASN A 167 10.66 -27.74 31.36
C ASN A 167 11.03 -28.58 30.12
N GLU A 168 11.65 -29.73 30.30
CA GLU A 168 11.93 -30.64 29.20
C GLU A 168 10.65 -31.34 28.73
N ALA A 169 10.24 -31.09 27.48
CA ALA A 169 9.04 -31.67 26.91
C ALA A 169 9.38 -32.94 26.12
N PHE A 170 8.68 -34.00 26.38
CA PHE A 170 8.84 -35.27 25.68
C PHE A 170 7.50 -36.03 25.58
N GLU A 171 7.36 -36.84 24.56
CA GLU A 171 6.21 -37.70 24.37
C GLU A 171 6.35 -38.99 25.12
N PHE A 172 5.54 -39.17 26.18
CA PHE A 172 5.55 -40.34 27.00
C PHE A 172 4.58 -41.39 26.50
N LEU A 173 5.10 -42.57 26.25
CA LEU A 173 4.29 -43.74 25.93
C LEU A 173 4.24 -44.66 27.16
N PHE A 174 3.08 -44.74 27.78
CA PHE A 174 2.84 -45.60 28.92
C PHE A 174 2.57 -47.05 28.47
N ASN A 175 2.90 -48.03 29.33
CA ASN A 175 2.69 -49.45 29.04
C ASN A 175 1.19 -49.85 28.88
N ASN A 176 0.26 -49.02 29.36
CA ASN A 176 -1.18 -49.18 29.13
C ASN A 176 -1.63 -48.68 27.76
N GLY A 177 -0.69 -48.26 26.90
CA GLY A 177 -0.98 -47.71 25.55
C GLY A 177 -1.32 -46.22 25.51
N ALA A 178 -1.42 -45.54 26.65
CA ALA A 178 -1.67 -44.12 26.69
C ALA A 178 -0.42 -43.32 26.23
N GLN A 179 -0.62 -42.41 25.33
CA GLN A 179 0.40 -41.50 24.82
C GLN A 179 0.09 -40.09 25.25
N ARG A 180 1.05 -39.41 25.86
CA ARG A 180 0.88 -38.05 26.38
C ARG A 180 2.14 -37.22 26.22
N TRP A 181 1.97 -35.97 25.90
CA TRP A 181 3.05 -35.01 25.96
C TRP A 181 3.21 -34.49 27.38
N LEU A 182 4.33 -34.82 28.01
CA LEU A 182 4.64 -34.36 29.35
C LEU A 182 5.78 -33.36 29.33
N GLN A 183 5.61 -32.28 30.07
CA GLN A 183 6.66 -31.32 30.37
C GLN A 183 7.24 -31.66 31.72
N LEU A 184 8.47 -32.13 31.77
CA LEU A 184 9.13 -32.64 32.95
C LEU A 184 10.13 -31.67 33.52
N THR A 185 10.04 -31.41 34.82
CA THR A 185 11.08 -30.73 35.60
C THR A 185 11.60 -31.71 36.66
N THR A 186 12.92 -31.97 36.65
CA THR A 186 13.56 -32.87 37.61
C THR A 186 14.64 -32.12 38.39
N VAL A 187 14.55 -32.18 39.71
CA VAL A 187 15.45 -31.47 40.64
C VAL A 187 16.18 -32.50 41.51
N PRO A 188 17.52 -32.40 41.69
CA PRO A 188 18.23 -33.28 42.59
C PRO A 188 17.89 -33.00 44.05
N VAL A 189 17.70 -34.05 44.83
CA VAL A 189 17.50 -34.00 46.29
C VAL A 189 18.82 -34.29 46.96
N ARG A 190 19.24 -33.41 47.88
CA ARG A 190 20.52 -33.55 48.60
C ARG A 190 20.29 -33.91 50.07
N SER A 191 21.16 -34.73 50.60
CA SER A 191 21.25 -35.02 52.06
C SER A 191 21.79 -33.79 52.84
N SER A 192 21.76 -33.87 54.15
CA SER A 192 22.38 -32.85 55.01
C SER A 192 23.91 -32.74 54.83
N SER A 193 24.56 -33.77 54.27
CA SER A 193 25.99 -33.77 53.90
C SER A 193 26.25 -33.13 52.52
N GLY A 194 25.19 -32.73 51.75
CA GLY A 194 25.32 -32.17 50.40
C GLY A 194 25.37 -33.21 49.29
N GLU A 195 25.36 -34.50 49.58
CA GLU A 195 25.36 -35.60 48.62
C GLU A 195 23.97 -35.76 47.98
N ILE A 196 23.91 -36.03 46.68
CA ILE A 196 22.66 -36.27 45.98
C ILE A 196 22.14 -37.66 46.34
N VAL A 197 20.99 -37.72 47.02
CA VAL A 197 20.34 -38.94 47.44
C VAL A 197 19.18 -39.39 46.55
N GLY A 198 18.80 -38.56 45.60
CA GLY A 198 17.72 -38.86 44.69
C GLY A 198 17.27 -37.64 43.89
N SER A 199 16.08 -37.72 43.30
CA SER A 199 15.47 -36.64 42.53
C SER A 199 13.98 -36.51 42.86
N VAL A 200 13.45 -35.28 42.71
CA VAL A 200 12.02 -35.02 42.63
C VAL A 200 11.70 -34.55 41.21
N SER A 201 10.68 -35.14 40.64
CA SER A 201 10.20 -34.78 39.33
C SER A 201 8.74 -34.31 39.37
N VAL A 202 8.46 -33.25 38.64
CA VAL A 202 7.11 -32.74 38.39
C VAL A 202 6.88 -32.79 36.91
N ALA A 203 5.84 -33.50 36.49
CA ALA A 203 5.48 -33.60 35.07
C ALA A 203 4.07 -33.06 34.85
N ARG A 204 3.96 -32.12 33.90
CA ARG A 204 2.71 -31.51 33.50
C ARG A 204 2.26 -32.12 32.18
N ASP A 205 1.01 -32.53 32.09
CA ASP A 205 0.40 -32.97 30.86
C ASP A 205 0.10 -31.76 30.00
N ILE A 206 0.76 -31.69 28.85
CA ILE A 206 0.62 -30.62 27.83
C ILE A 206 0.00 -31.12 26.52
N SER A 207 -0.61 -32.32 26.54
CA SER A 207 -1.17 -32.95 25.32
C SER A 207 -2.25 -32.11 24.70
N GLU A 208 -3.18 -31.53 25.47
CA GLU A 208 -4.22 -30.64 24.97
C GLU A 208 -3.62 -29.38 24.32
N SER A 209 -2.59 -28.79 24.92
CA SER A 209 -1.91 -27.62 24.40
C SER A 209 -1.20 -27.93 23.08
N LYS A 210 -0.53 -29.10 23.02
CA LYS A 210 0.14 -29.56 21.79
C LYS A 210 -0.84 -29.88 20.66
N GLN A 211 -1.98 -30.48 21.00
CA GLN A 211 -3.04 -30.73 20.03
C GLN A 211 -3.63 -29.42 19.47
N ALA A 212 -3.95 -28.48 20.37
CA ALA A 212 -4.48 -27.16 19.95
C ALA A 212 -3.48 -26.37 19.08
N GLU A 213 -2.16 -26.47 19.40
CA GLU A 213 -1.11 -25.87 18.57
C GLU A 213 -1.06 -26.50 17.17
N SER A 214 -1.16 -27.84 17.09
CA SER A 214 -1.19 -28.58 15.85
C SER A 214 -2.42 -28.27 15.00
N ASP A 215 -3.61 -28.23 15.64
CA ASP A 215 -4.87 -27.93 14.96
C ASP A 215 -4.88 -26.50 14.42
N LEU A 216 -4.37 -25.54 15.21
CA LEU A 216 -4.22 -24.15 14.79
C LEU A 216 -3.27 -24.05 13.58
N HIS A 217 -2.13 -24.74 13.64
CA HIS A 217 -1.17 -24.75 12.55
C HIS A 217 -1.79 -25.35 11.28
N ALA A 218 -2.48 -26.46 11.38
CA ALA A 218 -3.18 -27.09 10.26
C ALA A 218 -4.25 -26.16 9.66
N ALA A 219 -5.05 -25.50 10.49
CA ALA A 219 -6.04 -24.51 10.05
C ALA A 219 -5.41 -23.30 9.35
N MET A 220 -4.28 -22.80 9.86
CA MET A 220 -3.55 -21.69 9.23
C MET A 220 -3.00 -22.09 7.84
N VAL A 221 -2.42 -23.29 7.71
CA VAL A 221 -1.93 -23.80 6.42
C VAL A 221 -3.07 -23.93 5.44
N GLN A 222 -4.17 -24.55 5.84
CA GLN A 222 -5.36 -24.72 4.99
C GLN A 222 -5.95 -23.39 4.54
N ALA A 223 -6.07 -22.40 5.44
CA ALA A 223 -6.54 -21.06 5.11
C ALA A 223 -5.63 -20.36 4.10
N LYS A 224 -4.30 -20.49 4.28
CA LYS A 224 -3.31 -19.92 3.37
C LYS A 224 -3.36 -20.56 1.98
N ASP A 225 -3.48 -21.88 1.91
CA ASP A 225 -3.58 -22.60 0.64
C ASP A 225 -4.87 -22.25 -0.11
N ALA A 226 -6.00 -22.14 0.60
CA ALA A 226 -7.27 -21.71 0.03
C ALA A 226 -7.20 -20.27 -0.51
N SER A 227 -6.57 -19.34 0.21
CA SER A 227 -6.37 -17.95 -0.23
C SER A 227 -5.48 -17.90 -1.48
N ARG A 228 -4.41 -18.69 -1.51
CA ARG A 228 -3.52 -18.79 -2.67
C ARG A 228 -4.24 -19.33 -3.90
N ALA A 229 -4.97 -20.44 -3.76
CA ALA A 229 -5.74 -21.04 -4.85
C ALA A 229 -6.80 -20.08 -5.41
N LYS A 230 -7.47 -19.29 -4.52
CA LYS A 230 -8.41 -18.22 -4.91
C LYS A 230 -7.72 -17.18 -5.78
N SER A 231 -6.51 -16.72 -5.38
CA SER A 231 -5.76 -15.70 -6.12
C SER A 231 -5.26 -16.22 -7.48
N GLU A 232 -4.73 -17.43 -7.53
CA GLU A 232 -4.27 -18.07 -8.78
C GLU A 232 -5.45 -18.28 -9.75
N PHE A 233 -6.61 -18.73 -9.26
CA PHE A 233 -7.83 -18.87 -10.06
C PHE A 233 -8.28 -17.53 -10.65
N LEU A 234 -8.34 -16.46 -9.84
CA LEU A 234 -8.75 -15.14 -10.32
C LEU A 234 -7.74 -14.56 -11.33
N ALA A 235 -6.46 -14.80 -11.15
CA ALA A 235 -5.43 -14.38 -12.11
C ALA A 235 -5.59 -15.07 -13.47
N ALA A 236 -5.82 -16.39 -13.46
CA ALA A 236 -6.07 -17.17 -14.68
C ALA A 236 -7.37 -16.69 -15.37
N MET A 237 -8.46 -16.55 -14.62
CA MET A 237 -9.75 -16.07 -15.14
C MET A 237 -9.66 -14.68 -15.76
N SER A 238 -8.85 -13.77 -15.15
CA SER A 238 -8.66 -12.44 -15.74
C SER A 238 -7.97 -12.51 -17.09
N HIS A 239 -6.97 -13.37 -17.24
CA HIS A 239 -6.29 -13.54 -18.52
C HIS A 239 -7.26 -14.08 -19.58
N GLU A 240 -8.05 -15.10 -19.20
CA GLU A 240 -9.07 -15.72 -20.06
C GLU A 240 -10.19 -14.73 -20.47
N ILE A 241 -10.55 -13.78 -19.62
CA ILE A 241 -11.52 -12.71 -19.92
C ILE A 241 -10.89 -11.60 -20.74
N ARG A 242 -9.65 -11.20 -20.43
CA ARG A 242 -8.95 -10.10 -21.09
C ARG A 242 -8.72 -10.34 -22.57
N THR A 243 -8.31 -11.56 -22.93
CA THR A 243 -8.01 -11.93 -24.31
C THR A 243 -9.21 -11.74 -25.27
N PRO A 244 -10.40 -12.35 -25.03
CA PRO A 244 -11.55 -12.10 -25.91
C PRO A 244 -12.06 -10.66 -25.85
N MET A 245 -12.00 -10.01 -24.69
CA MET A 245 -12.43 -8.62 -24.56
C MET A 245 -11.57 -7.66 -25.38
N ASN A 246 -10.24 -7.81 -25.33
CA ASN A 246 -9.33 -7.04 -26.19
C ASN A 246 -9.62 -7.29 -27.68
N GLY A 247 -9.97 -8.52 -28.03
CA GLY A 247 -10.42 -8.87 -29.38
C GLY A 247 -11.69 -8.11 -29.81
N ILE A 248 -12.71 -8.08 -28.94
CA ILE A 248 -13.98 -7.36 -29.20
C ILE A 248 -13.72 -5.84 -29.34
N ILE A 249 -12.99 -5.26 -28.38
CA ILE A 249 -12.65 -3.83 -28.39
C ILE A 249 -11.87 -3.48 -29.67
N GLY A 250 -10.81 -4.25 -29.97
CA GLY A 250 -9.98 -3.97 -31.14
C GLY A 250 -10.72 -4.14 -32.46
N ALA A 251 -11.60 -5.15 -32.61
CA ALA A 251 -12.44 -5.30 -33.77
C ALA A 251 -13.43 -4.12 -33.91
N SER A 252 -14.01 -3.66 -32.78
CA SER A 252 -14.91 -2.51 -32.78
C SER A 252 -14.18 -1.21 -33.17
N GLU A 253 -12.98 -0.98 -32.65
CA GLU A 253 -12.13 0.16 -33.04
C GLU A 253 -11.77 0.13 -34.54
N LEU A 254 -11.44 -1.06 -35.08
CA LEU A 254 -11.20 -1.22 -36.50
C LEU A 254 -12.45 -0.92 -37.37
N CYS A 255 -13.64 -1.33 -36.89
CA CYS A 255 -14.90 -0.98 -37.55
C CYS A 255 -15.15 0.53 -37.51
N GLN A 256 -14.86 1.24 -36.41
CA GLN A 256 -14.99 2.69 -36.29
C GLN A 256 -14.12 3.47 -37.29
N GLU A 257 -13.05 2.86 -37.80
CA GLU A 257 -12.17 3.46 -38.82
C GLU A 257 -12.70 3.33 -40.26
N THR A 258 -13.80 2.58 -40.46
CA THR A 258 -14.46 2.42 -41.78
C THR A 258 -15.50 3.52 -42.01
N GLN A 259 -16.11 3.52 -43.18
CA GLN A 259 -17.26 4.40 -43.45
C GLN A 259 -18.47 3.87 -42.69
N LEU A 260 -18.87 4.57 -41.66
CA LEU A 260 -20.02 4.26 -40.79
C LEU A 260 -21.02 5.41 -40.82
N ASP A 261 -22.31 5.07 -40.76
CA ASP A 261 -23.34 6.04 -40.44
C ASP A 261 -23.29 6.42 -38.94
N GLN A 262 -24.06 7.45 -38.56
CA GLN A 262 -24.05 7.98 -37.20
C GLN A 262 -24.57 6.98 -36.15
N GLU A 263 -25.53 6.15 -36.55
CA GLU A 263 -26.14 5.13 -35.69
C GLU A 263 -25.19 3.94 -35.43
N GLN A 264 -24.54 3.46 -36.49
CA GLN A 264 -23.51 2.42 -36.41
C GLN A 264 -22.34 2.84 -35.53
N ARG A 265 -21.89 4.11 -35.66
CA ARG A 265 -20.84 4.67 -34.83
C ARG A 265 -21.24 4.71 -33.36
N ALA A 266 -22.46 5.12 -33.03
CA ALA A 266 -22.97 5.12 -31.67
C ALA A 266 -23.03 3.73 -31.03
N TYR A 267 -23.42 2.70 -31.82
CA TYR A 267 -23.40 1.32 -31.35
C TYR A 267 -21.99 0.82 -31.06
N LEU A 268 -21.03 1.10 -31.92
CA LEU A 268 -19.63 0.71 -31.70
C LEU A 268 -19.00 1.46 -30.54
N ASP A 269 -19.29 2.75 -30.37
CA ASP A 269 -18.88 3.52 -29.19
C ASP A 269 -19.39 2.86 -27.90
N THR A 270 -20.65 2.41 -27.90
CA THR A 270 -21.24 1.69 -26.78
C THR A 270 -20.53 0.35 -26.50
N VAL A 271 -20.21 -0.43 -27.53
CA VAL A 271 -19.49 -1.71 -27.41
C VAL A 271 -18.10 -1.49 -26.80
N VAL A 272 -17.35 -0.51 -27.32
CA VAL A 272 -16.01 -0.16 -26.81
C VAL A 272 -16.09 0.31 -25.34
N GLN A 273 -17.07 1.14 -25.02
CA GLN A 273 -17.27 1.63 -23.67
C GLN A 273 -17.62 0.49 -22.69
N CYS A 274 -18.53 -0.39 -23.06
CA CYS A 274 -18.88 -1.57 -22.24
C CYS A 274 -17.68 -2.50 -22.07
N GLY A 275 -16.91 -2.73 -23.12
CA GLY A 275 -15.69 -3.55 -23.07
C GLY A 275 -14.63 -3.00 -22.12
N ASN A 276 -14.36 -1.72 -22.21
CA ASN A 276 -13.40 -1.04 -21.33
C ASN A 276 -13.88 -1.04 -19.87
N THR A 277 -15.17 -0.86 -19.64
CA THR A 277 -15.78 -0.97 -18.30
C THR A 277 -15.59 -2.36 -17.72
N LEU A 278 -15.85 -3.42 -18.51
CA LEU A 278 -15.67 -4.79 -18.04
C LEU A 278 -14.19 -5.10 -17.70
N LEU A 279 -13.25 -4.66 -18.52
CA LEU A 279 -11.83 -4.82 -18.23
C LEU A 279 -11.41 -4.10 -16.94
N ALA A 280 -11.92 -2.89 -16.71
CA ALA A 280 -11.68 -2.17 -15.45
C ALA A 280 -12.21 -2.97 -14.24
N LEU A 281 -13.44 -3.52 -14.31
CA LEU A 281 -14.04 -4.34 -13.27
C LEU A 281 -13.21 -5.59 -12.96
N VAL A 282 -12.73 -6.29 -14.00
CA VAL A 282 -11.88 -7.48 -13.84
C VAL A 282 -10.56 -7.12 -13.17
N ASN A 283 -9.96 -5.99 -13.55
CA ASN A 283 -8.71 -5.52 -12.92
C ASN A 283 -8.93 -5.11 -11.46
N ASP A 284 -10.05 -4.47 -11.11
CA ASP A 284 -10.40 -4.12 -9.74
C ASP A 284 -10.52 -5.37 -8.85
N VAL A 285 -11.19 -6.43 -9.34
CA VAL A 285 -11.32 -7.71 -8.62
C VAL A 285 -9.96 -8.37 -8.42
N LEU A 286 -9.09 -8.32 -9.42
CA LEU A 286 -7.72 -8.84 -9.31
C LEU A 286 -6.87 -8.07 -8.31
N ASP A 287 -6.88 -6.74 -8.40
CA ASP A 287 -6.13 -5.89 -7.47
C ASP A 287 -6.59 -6.14 -6.04
N PHE A 288 -7.91 -6.20 -5.81
CA PHE A 288 -8.47 -6.53 -4.50
C PHE A 288 -8.01 -7.91 -3.99
N SER A 289 -8.04 -8.94 -4.86
CA SER A 289 -7.59 -10.29 -4.48
C SER A 289 -6.08 -10.35 -4.17
N LYS A 290 -5.24 -9.63 -4.92
CA LYS A 290 -3.79 -9.54 -4.67
C LYS A 290 -3.48 -8.83 -3.35
N ILE A 291 -4.25 -7.78 -3.03
CA ILE A 291 -4.11 -7.03 -1.78
C ILE A 291 -4.51 -7.91 -0.60
N GLU A 292 -5.69 -8.58 -0.67
CA GLU A 292 -6.19 -9.50 0.36
C GLU A 292 -5.19 -10.65 0.66
N ALA A 293 -4.50 -11.12 -0.38
CA ALA A 293 -3.47 -12.16 -0.25
C ALA A 293 -2.08 -11.64 0.18
N GLY A 294 -1.90 -10.32 0.36
CA GLY A 294 -0.61 -9.69 0.67
C GLY A 294 0.44 -9.83 -0.45
N GLN A 295 0.00 -10.04 -1.69
CA GLN A 295 0.88 -10.27 -2.85
C GLN A 295 1.19 -9.00 -3.64
N LEU A 296 0.57 -7.86 -3.30
CA LEU A 296 0.82 -6.60 -3.97
C LEU A 296 2.06 -5.93 -3.37
N SER A 297 3.08 -5.76 -4.19
CA SER A 297 4.29 -5.01 -3.85
C SER A 297 4.23 -3.61 -4.44
N LEU A 298 4.65 -2.61 -3.65
CA LEU A 298 4.75 -1.22 -4.12
C LEU A 298 6.08 -1.02 -4.85
N GLU A 299 6.02 -0.28 -5.95
CA GLU A 299 7.21 0.19 -6.67
C GLU A 299 7.71 1.49 -6.05
N THR A 300 9.02 1.74 -6.16
CA THR A 300 9.61 3.01 -5.74
C THR A 300 10.22 3.68 -6.96
N LEU A 301 9.49 4.66 -7.49
CA LEU A 301 9.89 5.45 -8.66
C LEU A 301 9.88 6.93 -8.28
N SER A 302 10.75 7.71 -8.96
CA SER A 302 10.74 9.16 -8.83
C SER A 302 9.66 9.75 -9.72
N PHE A 303 8.80 10.61 -9.18
CA PHE A 303 7.71 11.24 -9.92
C PHE A 303 7.40 12.64 -9.41
N ASN A 304 6.74 13.45 -10.26
CA ASN A 304 6.24 14.78 -9.89
C ASN A 304 4.74 14.69 -9.56
N PRO A 305 4.33 15.01 -8.32
CA PRO A 305 2.93 14.89 -7.90
C PRO A 305 1.99 15.86 -8.64
N GLY A 306 2.45 17.06 -8.95
CA GLY A 306 1.66 18.04 -9.72
C GLY A 306 1.36 17.56 -11.13
N VAL A 307 2.36 17.03 -11.83
CA VAL A 307 2.19 16.46 -13.18
C VAL A 307 1.22 15.27 -13.15
N LEU A 308 1.28 14.44 -12.10
CA LEU A 308 0.36 13.31 -11.95
C LEU A 308 -1.09 13.77 -11.79
N LEU A 309 -1.35 14.81 -10.99
CA LEU A 309 -2.69 15.39 -10.86
C LEU A 309 -3.21 15.97 -12.18
N GLU A 310 -2.34 16.71 -12.92
CA GLU A 310 -2.67 17.29 -14.21
C GLU A 310 -3.03 16.18 -15.24
N GLN A 311 -2.30 15.06 -15.23
CA GLN A 311 -2.60 13.92 -16.11
C GLN A 311 -3.95 13.29 -15.80
N VAL A 312 -4.32 13.11 -14.53
CA VAL A 312 -5.62 12.57 -14.15
C VAL A 312 -6.73 13.56 -14.56
N ALA A 313 -6.55 14.84 -14.33
CA ALA A 313 -7.53 15.86 -14.73
C ALA A 313 -7.74 15.89 -16.24
N ASP A 314 -6.70 15.76 -17.04
CA ASP A 314 -6.80 15.67 -18.51
C ASP A 314 -7.72 14.52 -18.96
N GLU A 315 -7.59 13.35 -18.31
CA GLU A 315 -8.40 12.17 -18.65
C GLU A 315 -9.90 12.39 -18.39
N PHE A 316 -10.25 13.17 -17.37
CA PHE A 316 -11.65 13.50 -17.04
C PHE A 316 -12.17 14.79 -17.68
N SER A 317 -11.31 15.62 -18.29
CA SER A 317 -11.65 16.94 -18.82
C SER A 317 -12.81 16.91 -19.83
N GLN A 318 -12.83 15.94 -20.74
CA GLN A 318 -13.90 15.80 -21.75
C GLN A 318 -15.24 15.38 -21.10
N VAL A 319 -15.21 14.49 -20.10
CA VAL A 319 -16.41 14.04 -19.40
C VAL A 319 -16.99 15.16 -18.55
N ALA A 320 -16.14 15.89 -17.83
CA ALA A 320 -16.53 17.04 -17.03
C ALA A 320 -17.15 18.13 -17.91
N ARG A 321 -16.52 18.42 -19.07
CA ARG A 321 -17.03 19.39 -20.06
C ARG A 321 -18.42 19.02 -20.58
N LYS A 322 -18.65 17.76 -20.95
CA LYS A 322 -19.97 17.29 -21.41
C LYS A 322 -21.05 17.47 -20.33
N LYS A 323 -20.70 17.36 -19.08
CA LYS A 323 -21.60 17.58 -17.94
C LYS A 323 -21.66 19.04 -17.48
N LYS A 324 -20.85 19.94 -18.05
CA LYS A 324 -20.69 21.33 -17.60
C LYS A 324 -20.21 21.43 -16.14
N ILE A 325 -19.34 20.53 -15.72
CA ILE A 325 -18.66 20.53 -14.44
C ILE A 325 -17.32 21.24 -14.62
N GLU A 326 -16.98 22.15 -13.75
CA GLU A 326 -15.67 22.77 -13.72
C GLU A 326 -14.68 21.86 -12.99
N LEU A 327 -13.63 21.46 -13.70
CA LEU A 327 -12.57 20.59 -13.15
C LEU A 327 -11.34 21.45 -12.88
N ILE A 328 -10.92 21.49 -11.62
CA ILE A 328 -9.90 22.41 -11.12
C ILE A 328 -8.76 21.60 -10.50
N VAL A 329 -7.51 21.99 -10.81
CA VAL A 329 -6.30 21.36 -10.23
C VAL A 329 -5.52 22.42 -9.46
N ALA A 330 -5.26 22.15 -8.19
CA ALA A 330 -4.46 22.99 -7.33
C ALA A 330 -3.35 22.18 -6.65
N TYR A 331 -2.16 22.75 -6.55
CA TYR A 331 -1.12 22.16 -5.73
C TYR A 331 -0.19 23.21 -5.15
N ASP A 332 0.25 22.93 -3.92
CA ASP A 332 1.08 23.86 -3.16
C ASP A 332 2.39 24.15 -3.89
N ALA A 333 2.83 25.41 -3.83
CA ALA A 333 4.14 25.82 -4.35
C ALA A 333 5.32 25.19 -3.58
N GLN A 334 5.09 24.76 -2.35
CA GLN A 334 6.08 24.10 -1.51
C GLN A 334 6.21 22.60 -1.78
N LEU A 335 5.33 22.04 -2.60
CA LEU A 335 5.39 20.63 -2.94
C LEU A 335 6.73 20.29 -3.62
N PRO A 336 7.46 19.26 -3.17
CA PRO A 336 8.69 18.87 -3.83
C PRO A 336 8.44 18.53 -5.30
N PRO A 337 9.29 18.98 -6.20
CA PRO A 337 9.15 18.68 -7.62
C PRO A 337 9.36 17.20 -7.93
N SER A 338 9.94 16.45 -7.01
CA SER A 338 10.17 15.02 -7.11
C SER A 338 9.94 14.32 -5.77
N LEU A 339 9.09 13.29 -5.80
CA LEU A 339 8.84 12.36 -4.71
C LEU A 339 9.22 10.93 -5.16
N GLU A 340 9.63 10.09 -4.21
CA GLU A 340 9.85 8.67 -4.46
C GLU A 340 8.72 7.83 -3.86
N GLY A 341 8.08 7.01 -4.69
CA GLY A 341 6.97 6.16 -4.32
C GLY A 341 6.38 5.47 -5.54
N ASP A 342 5.15 4.97 -5.44
CA ASP A 342 4.45 4.30 -6.54
C ASP A 342 3.46 5.25 -7.23
N PRO A 343 3.85 5.88 -8.36
CA PRO A 343 2.97 6.80 -9.09
C PRO A 343 1.78 6.09 -9.72
N THR A 344 1.88 4.79 -10.03
CA THR A 344 0.80 4.02 -10.63
C THR A 344 -0.32 3.81 -9.64
N ARG A 345 0.01 3.43 -8.41
CA ARG A 345 -0.97 3.23 -7.33
C ARG A 345 -1.55 4.56 -6.85
N LEU A 346 -0.72 5.60 -6.73
CA LEU A 346 -1.22 6.93 -6.43
C LEU A 346 -2.19 7.43 -7.51
N LYS A 347 -1.85 7.25 -8.79
CA LYS A 347 -2.75 7.58 -9.90
C LYS A 347 -4.06 6.81 -9.81
N GLN A 348 -4.03 5.52 -9.47
CA GLN A 348 -5.21 4.68 -9.30
C GLN A 348 -6.13 5.22 -8.18
N ILE A 349 -5.57 5.61 -7.03
CA ILE A 349 -6.32 6.23 -5.94
C ILE A 349 -7.01 7.51 -6.43
N ILE A 350 -6.25 8.45 -6.98
CA ILE A 350 -6.77 9.75 -7.42
C ILE A 350 -7.80 9.58 -8.54
N TYR A 351 -7.56 8.68 -9.48
CA TYR A 351 -8.47 8.36 -10.58
C TYR A 351 -9.82 7.85 -10.07
N ASN A 352 -9.84 6.95 -9.10
CA ASN A 352 -11.07 6.45 -8.48
C ASN A 352 -11.83 7.56 -7.75
N LEU A 353 -11.12 8.42 -7.01
CA LEU A 353 -11.76 9.53 -6.27
C LEU A 353 -12.34 10.56 -7.25
N VAL A 354 -11.58 10.97 -8.28
CA VAL A 354 -12.05 11.92 -9.30
C VAL A 354 -13.18 11.34 -10.12
N GLY A 355 -13.09 10.06 -10.49
CA GLY A 355 -14.14 9.36 -11.22
C GLY A 355 -15.46 9.37 -10.44
N ASN A 356 -15.42 9.13 -9.13
CA ASN A 356 -16.60 9.24 -8.26
C ASN A 356 -17.10 10.69 -8.18
N ALA A 357 -16.23 11.67 -7.98
CA ALA A 357 -16.59 13.08 -7.91
C ALA A 357 -17.30 13.55 -9.20
N VAL A 358 -16.74 13.30 -10.38
CA VAL A 358 -17.34 13.64 -11.68
C VAL A 358 -18.63 12.86 -11.93
N LYS A 359 -18.70 11.60 -11.46
CA LYS A 359 -19.89 10.76 -11.60
C LYS A 359 -21.07 11.31 -10.82
N PHE A 360 -20.88 11.71 -9.56
CA PHE A 360 -21.93 12.12 -8.64
C PHE A 360 -22.20 13.63 -8.61
N THR A 361 -21.41 14.41 -9.33
CA THR A 361 -21.69 15.84 -9.57
C THR A 361 -22.49 15.98 -10.87
N GLU A 362 -23.62 16.66 -10.83
CA GLU A 362 -24.41 16.99 -12.03
C GLU A 362 -24.07 18.37 -12.57
N VAL A 363 -23.88 19.35 -11.69
CA VAL A 363 -23.51 20.75 -12.00
C VAL A 363 -22.64 21.26 -10.85
N GLY A 364 -21.67 22.12 -11.14
CA GLY A 364 -20.77 22.73 -10.16
C GLY A 364 -19.32 22.43 -10.47
N GLU A 365 -18.54 22.14 -9.43
CA GLU A 365 -17.09 21.96 -9.57
C GLU A 365 -16.57 20.68 -8.91
N VAL A 366 -15.43 20.21 -9.43
CA VAL A 366 -14.60 19.15 -8.83
C VAL A 366 -13.19 19.70 -8.71
N VAL A 367 -12.66 19.75 -7.47
CA VAL A 367 -11.36 20.31 -7.16
C VAL A 367 -10.40 19.19 -6.72
N LEU A 368 -9.32 19.01 -7.48
CA LEU A 368 -8.20 18.17 -7.11
C LEU A 368 -7.13 19.02 -6.44
N ARG A 369 -6.71 18.64 -5.24
CA ARG A 369 -5.69 19.40 -4.53
C ARG A 369 -4.59 18.50 -3.98
N ALA A 370 -3.33 19.00 -4.02
CA ALA A 370 -2.21 18.41 -3.30
C ALA A 370 -1.55 19.46 -2.42
N GLU A 371 -1.44 19.16 -1.13
CA GLU A 371 -0.88 20.06 -0.11
C GLU A 371 0.25 19.37 0.64
N MET A 372 1.29 20.13 0.96
CA MET A 372 2.35 19.70 1.84
C MET A 372 1.91 19.84 3.28
N LEU A 373 1.91 18.75 4.06
CA LEU A 373 1.62 18.81 5.49
C LEU A 373 2.88 18.95 6.32
N GLU A 374 3.84 18.08 6.07
CA GLU A 374 5.12 18.02 6.80
C GLU A 374 6.23 17.68 5.80
N CYS A 375 7.38 18.31 5.98
CA CYS A 375 8.56 18.07 5.16
C CYS A 375 9.81 18.10 6.03
N ASP A 376 10.41 16.92 6.24
CA ASP A 376 11.71 16.75 6.89
C ASP A 376 12.81 16.51 5.85
N GLU A 377 14.08 16.38 6.28
CA GLU A 377 15.23 16.21 5.38
C GLU A 377 15.13 14.95 4.47
N GLY A 378 14.31 13.96 4.80
CA GLY A 378 14.19 12.71 4.04
C GLY A 378 12.77 12.27 3.71
N GLN A 379 11.74 12.85 4.34
CA GLN A 379 10.33 12.46 4.16
C GLN A 379 9.45 13.68 3.92
N ALA A 380 8.41 13.48 3.11
CA ALA A 380 7.39 14.46 2.82
C ALA A 380 6.02 13.80 3.03
N ARG A 381 5.17 14.36 3.89
CA ARG A 381 3.77 13.94 4.03
C ARG A 381 2.90 14.83 3.17
N VAL A 382 2.24 14.25 2.19
CA VAL A 382 1.42 14.97 1.21
C VAL A 382 -0.03 14.58 1.37
N ARG A 383 -0.90 15.58 1.42
CA ARG A 383 -2.36 15.42 1.41
C ARG A 383 -2.86 15.60 -0.01
N PHE A 384 -3.52 14.57 -0.54
CA PHE A 384 -4.28 14.63 -1.78
C PHE A 384 -5.75 14.69 -1.43
N SER A 385 -6.46 15.70 -1.92
CA SER A 385 -7.89 15.83 -1.70
C SER A 385 -8.65 16.00 -3.01
N VAL A 386 -9.84 15.40 -3.05
CA VAL A 386 -10.81 15.55 -4.14
C VAL A 386 -12.10 16.03 -3.53
N LYS A 387 -12.45 17.30 -3.81
CA LYS A 387 -13.68 17.94 -3.34
C LYS A 387 -14.66 18.02 -4.50
N ASP A 388 -15.90 17.65 -4.28
CA ASP A 388 -16.99 17.81 -5.23
C ASP A 388 -18.16 18.59 -4.62
N THR A 389 -18.99 19.16 -5.48
CA THR A 389 -20.24 19.85 -5.12
C THR A 389 -21.46 19.02 -5.46
N GLY A 390 -21.33 17.69 -5.44
CA GLY A 390 -22.38 16.75 -5.82
C GLY A 390 -23.42 16.49 -4.75
N ILE A 391 -24.05 15.32 -4.83
CA ILE A 391 -25.16 14.90 -3.95
C ILE A 391 -24.75 14.71 -2.49
N GLY A 392 -23.44 14.58 -2.20
CA GLY A 392 -22.94 14.29 -0.86
C GLY A 392 -23.29 12.89 -0.35
N ILE A 393 -22.87 12.61 0.87
CA ILE A 393 -22.98 11.31 1.55
C ILE A 393 -23.54 11.55 2.95
N ALA A 394 -24.54 10.77 3.35
CA ALA A 394 -25.09 10.82 4.70
C ALA A 394 -24.01 10.45 5.73
N LYS A 395 -23.91 11.22 6.81
CA LYS A 395 -22.88 11.06 7.85
C LYS A 395 -22.80 9.64 8.41
N ALA A 396 -23.93 8.97 8.56
CA ALA A 396 -24.00 7.58 9.04
C ALA A 396 -23.38 6.57 8.09
N ARG A 397 -23.10 6.93 6.83
CA ARG A 397 -22.54 6.04 5.80
C ARG A 397 -21.06 6.32 5.49
N CYS A 398 -20.51 7.41 6.00
CA CYS A 398 -19.12 7.79 5.70
C CYS A 398 -18.08 6.74 6.08
N GLU A 399 -18.32 5.94 7.13
CA GLU A 399 -17.45 4.84 7.51
C GLU A 399 -17.68 3.59 6.64
N ASP A 400 -18.90 3.36 6.17
CA ASP A 400 -19.26 2.15 5.44
C ASP A 400 -18.87 2.18 3.97
N ILE A 401 -18.68 3.35 3.37
CA ILE A 401 -18.36 3.48 1.93
C ILE A 401 -17.00 2.89 1.54
N PHE A 402 -16.10 2.69 2.51
CA PHE A 402 -14.81 2.04 2.29
C PHE A 402 -14.85 0.52 2.45
N LYS A 403 -16.00 -0.06 2.88
CA LYS A 403 -16.17 -1.51 2.95
C LYS A 403 -16.41 -2.09 1.56
N SER A 404 -15.81 -3.24 1.29
CA SER A 404 -15.94 -3.93 0.00
C SER A 404 -17.41 -4.27 -0.31
N PHE A 405 -17.80 -4.12 -1.57
CA PHE A 405 -19.15 -4.42 -2.08
C PHE A 405 -20.28 -3.57 -1.44
N THR A 406 -19.95 -2.50 -0.74
CA THR A 406 -20.94 -1.60 -0.15
C THR A 406 -21.35 -0.56 -1.19
N GLN A 407 -22.66 -0.44 -1.44
CA GLN A 407 -23.25 0.56 -2.32
C GLN A 407 -24.29 1.37 -1.57
N ALA A 408 -24.29 2.68 -1.80
CA ALA A 408 -25.12 3.59 -1.02
C ALA A 408 -26.64 3.39 -1.15
N ASP A 409 -27.15 2.94 -2.33
CA ASP A 409 -28.57 2.62 -2.58
C ASP A 409 -28.79 1.78 -3.83
N MET A 410 -29.71 0.78 -3.76
CA MET A 410 -30.13 -0.01 -4.93
C MET A 410 -30.89 0.81 -5.99
N SER A 411 -31.42 1.96 -5.63
CA SER A 411 -32.11 2.88 -6.56
C SER A 411 -31.11 3.68 -7.41
N MET A 412 -29.96 4.03 -6.85
CA MET A 412 -28.87 4.75 -7.53
C MET A 412 -28.05 3.85 -8.45
N THR A 413 -28.05 2.54 -8.20
CA THR A 413 -27.35 1.53 -9.03
C THR A 413 -27.86 1.50 -10.46
N ARG A 414 -29.15 1.73 -10.68
CA ARG A 414 -29.79 1.80 -12.01
C ARG A 414 -29.35 3.02 -12.82
N LYS A 415 -29.02 4.15 -12.16
CA LYS A 415 -28.66 5.40 -12.83
C LYS A 415 -27.13 5.55 -13.02
N TYR A 416 -26.31 5.06 -12.10
CA TYR A 416 -24.89 5.39 -12.08
C TYR A 416 -23.92 4.19 -12.05
N GLY A 417 -24.38 2.94 -11.83
CA GLY A 417 -23.56 1.70 -11.87
C GLY A 417 -22.24 1.74 -11.06
N GLY A 418 -21.72 0.60 -10.68
CA GLY A 418 -20.40 0.51 -10.02
C GLY A 418 -20.25 -0.81 -9.29
N THR A 419 -19.01 -1.27 -9.02
CA THR A 419 -18.70 -2.52 -8.30
C THR A 419 -18.81 -2.39 -6.79
N GLY A 420 -18.67 -1.19 -6.25
CA GLY A 420 -18.46 -0.97 -4.82
C GLY A 420 -17.06 -1.39 -4.32
N LEU A 421 -16.12 -1.64 -5.24
CA LEU A 421 -14.74 -2.01 -4.91
C LEU A 421 -13.77 -0.81 -4.94
N GLY A 422 -14.04 0.21 -5.75
CA GLY A 422 -13.09 1.30 -5.99
C GLY A 422 -12.62 2.01 -4.71
N LEU A 423 -13.53 2.39 -3.79
CA LEU A 423 -13.16 3.04 -2.53
C LEU A 423 -12.47 2.07 -1.55
N ALA A 424 -12.88 0.79 -1.53
CA ALA A 424 -12.22 -0.23 -0.74
C ALA A 424 -10.76 -0.43 -1.21
N ILE A 425 -10.55 -0.50 -2.54
CA ILE A 425 -9.21 -0.56 -3.13
C ILE A 425 -8.39 0.69 -2.77
N CYS A 426 -9.01 1.89 -2.82
CA CYS A 426 -8.32 3.12 -2.40
C CYS A 426 -7.83 3.03 -0.96
N LYS A 427 -8.66 2.55 -0.05
CA LYS A 427 -8.28 2.40 1.36
C LYS A 427 -7.12 1.42 1.53
N GLU A 428 -7.21 0.25 0.96
CA GLU A 428 -6.16 -0.77 1.02
C GLU A 428 -4.83 -0.28 0.41
N LEU A 429 -4.88 0.44 -0.72
CA LEU A 429 -3.68 1.01 -1.34
C LEU A 429 -3.06 2.10 -0.45
N VAL A 430 -3.89 2.97 0.15
CA VAL A 430 -3.41 4.00 1.08
C VAL A 430 -2.79 3.37 2.33
N ASP A 431 -3.42 2.33 2.89
CA ASP A 431 -2.90 1.57 4.03
C ASP A 431 -1.55 0.89 3.69
N LEU A 432 -1.43 0.28 2.50
CA LEU A 432 -0.16 -0.27 1.99
C LEU A 432 0.93 0.81 1.84
N MET A 433 0.55 2.02 1.42
CA MET A 433 1.44 3.18 1.33
C MET A 433 1.70 3.84 2.68
N LYS A 434 1.21 3.25 3.80
CA LYS A 434 1.34 3.76 5.18
C LYS A 434 0.70 5.15 5.37
N GLY A 435 -0.33 5.42 4.62
CA GLY A 435 -1.12 6.63 4.66
C GLY A 435 -2.44 6.47 5.42
N GLU A 436 -3.28 7.48 5.33
CA GLU A 436 -4.63 7.51 5.88
C GLU A 436 -5.60 8.11 4.86
N ILE A 437 -6.79 7.53 4.70
CA ILE A 437 -7.86 8.07 3.85
C ILE A 437 -9.09 8.37 4.68
N GLN A 438 -9.68 9.55 4.45
CA GLN A 438 -10.84 10.06 5.16
C GLN A 438 -11.84 10.67 4.19
N VAL A 439 -13.09 10.85 4.64
CA VAL A 439 -14.14 11.55 3.91
C VAL A 439 -14.89 12.49 4.82
N GLU A 440 -15.10 13.72 4.35
CA GLU A 440 -15.99 14.71 4.94
C GLU A 440 -17.09 14.99 3.94
N SER A 441 -18.35 14.81 4.34
CA SER A 441 -19.48 15.00 3.44
C SER A 441 -20.74 15.41 4.17
N GLU A 442 -21.56 16.18 3.49
CA GLU A 442 -22.90 16.55 3.91
C GLU A 442 -23.86 16.37 2.72
N GLU A 443 -25.03 15.77 2.95
CA GLU A 443 -26.02 15.57 1.89
C GLU A 443 -26.37 16.87 1.18
N SER A 444 -26.39 16.83 -0.14
CA SER A 444 -26.66 17.96 -1.04
C SER A 444 -25.64 19.12 -1.00
N LYS A 445 -24.49 18.93 -0.34
CA LYS A 445 -23.39 19.92 -0.32
C LYS A 445 -22.09 19.38 -0.93
N GLY A 446 -22.08 18.10 -1.28
CA GLY A 446 -20.91 17.43 -1.86
C GLY A 446 -20.08 16.65 -0.85
N ALA A 447 -18.94 16.18 -1.30
CA ALA A 447 -18.01 15.40 -0.50
C ALA A 447 -16.56 15.87 -0.72
N THR A 448 -15.73 15.67 0.30
CA THR A 448 -14.29 15.86 0.23
C THR A 448 -13.61 14.55 0.68
N PHE A 449 -12.96 13.88 -0.23
CA PHE A 449 -12.13 12.73 0.04
C PHE A 449 -10.69 13.19 0.21
N THR A 450 -10.04 12.75 1.27
CA THR A 450 -8.67 13.16 1.61
C THR A 450 -7.81 11.93 1.85
N ALA A 451 -6.68 11.82 1.14
CA ALA A 451 -5.67 10.79 1.34
C ALA A 451 -4.34 11.45 1.76
N GLU A 452 -3.84 11.10 2.94
CA GLU A 452 -2.55 11.57 3.45
C GLU A 452 -1.52 10.45 3.33
N ILE A 453 -0.48 10.68 2.55
CA ILE A 453 0.48 9.62 2.21
C ILE A 453 1.90 10.13 2.47
N PRO A 454 2.74 9.37 3.21
CA PRO A 454 4.15 9.67 3.36
C PRO A 454 4.94 9.21 2.13
N PHE A 455 5.82 10.07 1.63
CA PHE A 455 6.76 9.78 0.55
C PHE A 455 8.19 10.07 0.97
N LYS A 456 9.15 9.44 0.31
CA LYS A 456 10.54 9.90 0.39
C LYS A 456 10.72 11.07 -0.58
N ARG A 457 11.57 12.02 -0.17
CA ARG A 457 11.92 13.14 -1.05
C ARG A 457 12.88 12.65 -2.12
N GLY A 458 12.51 12.83 -3.39
CA GLY A 458 13.36 12.51 -4.52
C GLY A 458 14.50 13.52 -4.71
N ALA A 459 15.55 13.13 -5.40
CA ALA A 459 16.61 14.03 -5.77
C ALA A 459 16.06 15.16 -6.66
N ASN A 460 16.46 16.39 -6.41
CA ASN A 460 16.03 17.55 -7.20
C ASN A 460 16.59 17.46 -8.63
N LEU A 461 15.85 16.79 -9.51
CA LEU A 461 16.16 16.71 -10.95
C LEU A 461 15.80 18.00 -11.74
N VAL A 462 15.17 18.97 -11.08
CA VAL A 462 14.68 20.21 -11.74
C VAL A 462 15.25 21.45 -11.04
N ALA A 463 16.56 21.55 -10.98
CA ALA A 463 17.21 22.76 -10.49
C ALA A 463 17.34 23.90 -11.54
N GLU A 464 16.97 23.65 -12.82
CA GLU A 464 17.27 24.59 -13.91
C GLU A 464 16.10 25.49 -14.35
N ALA A 465 14.84 25.17 -14.02
CA ALA A 465 13.69 26.01 -14.44
C ALA A 465 13.38 27.18 -13.46
N ALA A 466 13.92 27.15 -12.27
CA ALA A 466 13.65 28.13 -11.21
C ALA A 466 14.11 29.60 -11.48
N PRO A 467 15.05 29.92 -12.39
CA PRO A 467 15.48 31.30 -12.58
C PRO A 467 14.62 32.14 -13.53
N LEU A 468 13.84 31.54 -14.45
CA LEU A 468 13.21 32.28 -15.55
C LEU A 468 11.99 33.11 -15.10
N TYR A 469 11.12 32.57 -14.27
CA TYR A 469 9.95 33.34 -13.78
C TYR A 469 10.35 34.48 -12.82
N LYS A 470 11.51 34.39 -12.17
CA LYS A 470 12.03 35.46 -11.33
C LYS A 470 12.38 36.73 -12.13
N LYS A 471 12.59 36.62 -13.45
CA LYS A 471 12.81 37.79 -14.31
C LYS A 471 11.56 38.69 -14.44
N LEU A 472 10.38 38.13 -14.18
CA LEU A 472 9.11 38.86 -14.17
C LEU A 472 8.61 39.11 -12.75
N ALA A 473 9.49 39.02 -11.74
CA ALA A 473 9.11 39.29 -10.35
C ALA A 473 8.47 40.69 -10.22
N GLY A 474 7.35 40.78 -9.50
CA GLY A 474 6.58 42.01 -9.37
C GLY A 474 5.58 42.28 -10.52
N LEU A 475 5.49 41.42 -11.55
CA LEU A 475 4.50 41.50 -12.60
C LEU A 475 3.08 41.64 -11.99
N ARG A 476 2.34 42.64 -12.38
CA ARG A 476 0.98 42.89 -11.88
C ARG A 476 -0.03 42.18 -12.76
N VAL A 477 -0.76 41.22 -12.17
CA VAL A 477 -1.69 40.34 -12.88
C VAL A 477 -3.09 40.53 -12.33
N LEU A 478 -4.07 40.79 -13.20
CA LEU A 478 -5.47 40.77 -12.87
C LEU A 478 -6.09 39.45 -13.28
N ILE A 479 -6.79 38.78 -12.37
CA ILE A 479 -7.51 37.55 -12.59
C ILE A 479 -9.00 37.89 -12.65
N VAL A 480 -9.65 37.56 -13.77
CA VAL A 480 -11.07 37.81 -13.98
C VAL A 480 -11.75 36.46 -14.22
N ASP A 481 -12.43 35.97 -13.21
CA ASP A 481 -13.10 34.65 -13.23
C ASP A 481 -14.31 34.71 -12.28
N ASP A 482 -15.46 34.23 -12.65
CA ASP A 482 -16.64 34.23 -11.79
C ASP A 482 -16.56 33.17 -10.67
N ASN A 483 -15.76 32.10 -10.88
CA ASN A 483 -15.53 31.08 -9.90
C ASN A 483 -14.48 31.50 -8.85
N GLN A 484 -14.88 31.53 -7.57
CA GLN A 484 -14.01 31.91 -6.47
C GLN A 484 -12.81 30.96 -6.31
N THR A 485 -13.00 29.67 -6.49
CA THR A 485 -11.95 28.66 -6.37
C THR A 485 -10.83 28.90 -7.39
N ASN A 486 -11.18 29.22 -8.62
CA ASN A 486 -10.21 29.58 -9.66
C ASN A 486 -9.42 30.83 -9.30
N ARG A 487 -10.13 31.89 -8.85
CA ARG A 487 -9.46 33.14 -8.46
C ARG A 487 -8.41 32.89 -7.38
N GLU A 488 -8.76 32.15 -6.32
CA GLU A 488 -7.85 31.82 -5.22
C GLU A 488 -6.62 31.03 -5.72
N ILE A 489 -6.81 30.05 -6.61
CA ILE A 489 -5.72 29.23 -7.15
C ILE A 489 -4.79 30.05 -8.04
N TYR A 490 -5.33 30.90 -8.93
CA TYR A 490 -4.48 31.73 -9.78
C TYR A 490 -3.75 32.80 -8.97
N GLU A 491 -4.34 33.36 -7.93
CA GLU A 491 -3.64 34.26 -7.01
C GLU A 491 -2.50 33.55 -6.28
N GLN A 492 -2.72 32.33 -5.79
CA GLN A 492 -1.66 31.51 -5.17
C GLN A 492 -0.56 31.19 -6.16
N MET A 493 -0.87 30.86 -7.42
CA MET A 493 0.11 30.64 -8.47
C MET A 493 0.95 31.90 -8.74
N CYS A 494 0.31 33.06 -8.86
CA CYS A 494 0.97 34.34 -9.05
C CYS A 494 1.92 34.64 -7.88
N THR A 495 1.46 34.49 -6.65
CA THR A 495 2.26 34.68 -5.44
C THR A 495 3.48 33.73 -5.43
N GLY A 496 3.29 32.46 -5.76
CA GLY A 496 4.37 31.46 -5.85
C GLY A 496 5.43 31.78 -6.91
N TRP A 497 5.09 32.54 -7.95
CA TRP A 497 6.03 33.04 -8.96
C TRP A 497 6.62 34.42 -8.61
N GLY A 498 6.18 35.05 -7.52
CA GLY A 498 6.61 36.37 -7.12
C GLY A 498 5.89 37.50 -7.89
N TYR A 499 4.72 37.23 -8.48
CA TYR A 499 3.86 38.20 -9.15
C TYR A 499 2.87 38.82 -8.17
N ARG A 500 2.36 40.03 -8.49
CA ARG A 500 1.31 40.70 -7.73
C ARG A 500 -0.05 40.40 -8.36
N GLY A 501 -0.68 39.32 -7.91
CA GLY A 501 -2.01 38.91 -8.35
C GLY A 501 -3.13 39.65 -7.59
N SER A 502 -4.15 40.10 -8.30
CA SER A 502 -5.42 40.54 -7.74
C SER A 502 -6.55 39.92 -8.54
N SER A 503 -7.71 39.66 -7.93
CA SER A 503 -8.82 39.03 -8.62
C SER A 503 -10.14 39.80 -8.49
N VAL A 504 -10.97 39.67 -9.50
CA VAL A 504 -12.35 40.21 -9.53
C VAL A 504 -13.31 39.18 -10.12
N CYS A 505 -14.59 39.25 -9.77
CA CYS A 505 -15.57 38.22 -10.14
C CYS A 505 -16.28 38.46 -11.48
N GLY A 506 -16.07 39.61 -12.13
CA GLY A 506 -16.76 39.92 -13.37
C GLY A 506 -16.12 41.01 -14.21
N ALA A 507 -16.66 41.20 -15.41
CA ALA A 507 -16.12 42.12 -16.40
C ALA A 507 -16.25 43.62 -16.02
N ILE A 508 -17.31 43.98 -15.28
CA ILE A 508 -17.53 45.36 -14.88
C ILE A 508 -16.53 45.77 -13.81
N GLU A 509 -16.37 44.94 -12.79
CA GLU A 509 -15.37 45.16 -11.73
C GLU A 509 -13.96 45.18 -12.32
N ALA A 510 -13.67 44.31 -13.32
CA ALA A 510 -12.37 44.24 -14.00
C ALA A 510 -12.04 45.58 -14.70
N LEU A 511 -13.02 46.17 -15.41
CA LEU A 511 -12.81 47.45 -16.08
C LEU A 511 -12.57 48.59 -15.04
N ALA A 512 -13.35 48.65 -13.95
CA ALA A 512 -13.16 49.63 -12.93
C ALA A 512 -11.80 49.54 -12.25
N GLU A 513 -11.33 48.31 -11.97
CA GLU A 513 -10.02 48.02 -11.36
C GLU A 513 -8.86 48.38 -12.31
N LEU A 514 -8.98 48.04 -13.60
CA LEU A 514 -7.99 48.37 -14.63
C LEU A 514 -7.85 49.91 -14.81
N GLU A 515 -8.97 50.62 -14.91
CA GLU A 515 -8.95 52.09 -15.05
C GLU A 515 -8.41 52.76 -13.76
N GLY A 516 -8.80 52.25 -12.58
CA GLY A 516 -8.28 52.71 -11.30
C GLY A 516 -6.79 52.58 -11.18
N ALA A 517 -6.26 51.40 -11.53
CA ALA A 517 -4.82 51.10 -11.52
C ALA A 517 -4.02 52.00 -12.52
N ALA A 518 -4.54 52.21 -13.72
CA ALA A 518 -3.92 53.06 -14.71
C ALA A 518 -3.85 54.54 -14.22
N ARG A 519 -4.89 55.05 -13.55
CA ARG A 519 -4.88 56.40 -12.94
C ARG A 519 -3.87 56.59 -11.81
N LEU A 520 -3.52 55.50 -11.12
CA LEU A 520 -2.56 55.47 -10.02
C LEU A 520 -1.10 55.25 -10.49
N ASP A 521 -0.88 55.24 -11.80
CA ASP A 521 0.44 54.99 -12.43
C ASP A 521 1.05 53.59 -12.06
N ASP A 522 0.19 52.62 -11.73
CA ASP A 522 0.56 51.22 -11.46
C ASP A 522 -0.36 50.27 -12.27
N PRO A 523 -0.27 50.26 -13.62
CA PRO A 523 -1.19 49.49 -14.45
C PRO A 523 -0.96 48.00 -14.37
N TYR A 524 -2.01 47.22 -14.62
CA TYR A 524 -1.91 45.78 -14.82
C TYR A 524 -1.22 45.48 -16.16
N GLN A 525 -0.25 44.59 -16.12
CA GLN A 525 0.54 44.18 -17.26
C GLN A 525 0.01 42.93 -17.95
N LEU A 526 -0.74 42.10 -17.17
CA LEU A 526 -1.30 40.84 -17.62
C LEU A 526 -2.70 40.63 -17.06
N ILE A 527 -3.60 40.08 -17.86
CA ILE A 527 -4.94 39.67 -17.42
C ILE A 527 -5.12 38.18 -17.72
N PHE A 528 -5.56 37.41 -16.72
CA PHE A 528 -6.15 36.10 -16.94
C PHE A 528 -7.65 36.29 -17.04
N LEU A 529 -8.24 35.89 -18.14
CA LEU A 529 -9.58 36.27 -18.54
C LEU A 529 -10.43 35.01 -18.76
N ASP A 530 -11.39 34.74 -17.88
CA ASP A 530 -12.33 33.67 -18.14
C ASP A 530 -13.29 34.02 -19.27
N GLN A 531 -13.54 33.05 -20.15
CA GLN A 531 -14.47 33.22 -21.29
C GLN A 531 -15.93 33.19 -20.83
N GLN A 532 -16.26 32.36 -19.85
CA GLN A 532 -17.64 32.10 -19.45
C GLN A 532 -17.99 32.81 -18.15
N MET A 533 -18.35 34.10 -18.24
CA MET A 533 -18.79 34.89 -17.10
C MET A 533 -20.22 35.36 -17.29
N PRO A 534 -20.99 35.57 -16.19
CA PRO A 534 -22.33 36.13 -16.27
C PRO A 534 -22.33 37.54 -16.86
N GLY A 535 -23.21 37.78 -17.81
CA GLY A 535 -23.41 39.10 -18.44
C GLY A 535 -22.51 39.36 -19.62
N LEU A 536 -21.24 39.68 -19.40
CA LEU A 536 -20.23 39.91 -20.46
C LEU A 536 -19.23 38.76 -20.53
N THR A 537 -18.99 38.26 -21.72
CA THR A 537 -17.97 37.22 -21.95
C THR A 537 -16.56 37.79 -21.85
N GLY A 538 -15.56 36.89 -21.70
CA GLY A 538 -14.16 37.30 -21.71
C GLY A 538 -13.75 38.03 -22.97
N LEU A 539 -14.19 37.57 -24.14
CA LEU A 539 -13.90 38.23 -25.41
C LEU A 539 -14.58 39.61 -25.53
N ASP A 540 -15.75 39.80 -24.90
CA ASP A 540 -16.40 41.11 -24.87
C ASP A 540 -15.62 42.11 -23.99
N LEU A 541 -15.15 41.63 -22.81
CA LEU A 541 -14.27 42.40 -21.94
C LEU A 541 -12.95 42.74 -22.66
N ALA A 542 -12.32 41.78 -23.35
CA ALA A 542 -11.10 42.03 -24.10
C ALA A 542 -11.30 43.12 -25.16
N SER A 543 -12.44 43.11 -25.87
CA SER A 543 -12.79 44.14 -26.86
C SER A 543 -12.91 45.54 -26.21
N LEU A 544 -13.51 45.60 -25.00
CA LEU A 544 -13.65 46.86 -24.24
C LEU A 544 -12.30 47.38 -23.72
N VAL A 545 -11.42 46.50 -23.23
CA VAL A 545 -10.05 46.85 -22.79
C VAL A 545 -9.24 47.42 -23.96
N LEU A 546 -9.27 46.76 -25.13
CA LEU A 546 -8.53 47.19 -26.31
C LEU A 546 -9.06 48.51 -26.93
N SER A 547 -10.32 48.85 -26.69
CA SER A 547 -10.90 50.11 -27.14
C SER A 547 -10.39 51.34 -26.36
N ARG A 548 -9.77 51.11 -25.16
CA ARG A 548 -9.25 52.18 -24.32
C ARG A 548 -7.76 52.36 -24.54
N SER A 549 -7.32 53.58 -24.90
CA SER A 549 -5.93 53.87 -25.21
C SER A 549 -4.99 53.59 -24.02
N GLU A 550 -5.45 53.83 -22.80
CA GLU A 550 -4.69 53.68 -21.55
C GLU A 550 -4.42 52.20 -21.15
N LEU A 551 -5.24 51.26 -21.67
CA LEU A 551 -5.16 49.84 -21.34
C LEU A 551 -4.61 48.99 -22.50
N ARG A 552 -4.26 49.60 -23.62
CA ARG A 552 -3.90 48.88 -24.86
C ARG A 552 -2.62 48.03 -24.75
N GLU A 553 -1.72 48.36 -23.86
CA GLU A 553 -0.47 47.61 -23.63
C GLU A 553 -0.63 46.38 -22.76
N THR A 554 -1.77 46.25 -22.01
CA THR A 554 -2.04 45.11 -21.14
C THR A 554 -2.22 43.85 -21.95
N LYS A 555 -1.40 42.84 -21.66
CA LYS A 555 -1.49 41.52 -22.29
C LYS A 555 -2.66 40.74 -21.71
N MET A 556 -3.35 39.95 -22.53
CA MET A 556 -4.53 39.16 -22.10
C MET A 556 -4.36 37.70 -22.50
N LEU A 557 -4.60 36.78 -21.56
CA LEU A 557 -4.68 35.35 -21.75
C LEU A 557 -6.12 34.91 -21.56
N LEU A 558 -6.75 34.33 -22.58
CA LEU A 558 -8.09 33.80 -22.49
C LEU A 558 -8.08 32.40 -21.94
N LEU A 559 -8.86 32.12 -20.89
CA LEU A 559 -9.05 30.81 -20.28
C LEU A 559 -10.48 30.35 -20.57
N SER A 560 -10.67 29.14 -21.10
CA SER A 560 -12.01 28.66 -21.48
C SER A 560 -12.17 27.17 -21.21
N SER A 561 -13.31 26.77 -20.67
CA SER A 561 -13.69 25.36 -20.49
C SER A 561 -14.09 24.68 -21.80
N SER A 562 -14.41 25.47 -22.86
CA SER A 562 -14.87 24.95 -24.17
C SER A 562 -14.41 25.83 -25.31
N LEU A 563 -13.08 25.85 -25.54
CA LEU A 563 -12.55 26.57 -26.70
C LEU A 563 -13.08 25.97 -28.02
N ASN A 564 -13.91 26.72 -28.71
CA ASN A 564 -14.34 26.38 -30.07
C ASN A 564 -13.57 27.18 -31.10
N ARG A 565 -13.68 26.77 -32.37
CA ARG A 565 -12.93 27.38 -33.46
C ARG A 565 -13.25 28.87 -33.64
N SER A 566 -14.52 29.26 -33.46
CA SER A 566 -14.94 30.65 -33.62
C SER A 566 -14.41 31.55 -32.48
N GLU A 567 -14.31 31.04 -31.27
CA GLU A 567 -13.70 31.76 -30.13
C GLU A 567 -12.18 31.93 -30.35
N MET A 568 -11.50 30.90 -30.88
CA MET A 568 -10.08 31.00 -31.20
C MET A 568 -9.83 32.04 -32.29
N GLU A 569 -10.59 32.01 -33.38
CA GLU A 569 -10.50 32.98 -34.47
C GLU A 569 -10.77 34.42 -33.98
N ARG A 570 -11.74 34.60 -33.09
CA ARG A 570 -12.05 35.92 -32.51
C ARG A 570 -10.97 36.40 -31.54
N ALA A 571 -10.39 35.50 -30.73
CA ALA A 571 -9.28 35.83 -29.86
C ALA A 571 -8.03 36.26 -30.66
N GLU A 572 -7.72 35.58 -31.75
CA GLU A 572 -6.64 35.95 -32.67
C GLU A 572 -6.89 37.31 -33.35
N GLN A 573 -8.13 37.56 -33.82
CA GLN A 573 -8.51 38.87 -34.44
C GLN A 573 -8.38 40.03 -33.44
N LEU A 574 -8.66 39.78 -32.15
CA LEU A 574 -8.47 40.77 -31.09
C LEU A 574 -7.02 40.93 -30.67
N GLY A 575 -6.11 40.08 -31.15
CA GLY A 575 -4.69 40.12 -30.78
C GLY A 575 -4.40 39.70 -29.34
N LEU A 576 -5.22 38.82 -28.76
CA LEU A 576 -4.92 38.23 -27.46
C LEU A 576 -3.62 37.41 -27.51
N ALA A 577 -2.86 37.46 -26.44
CA ALA A 577 -1.56 36.76 -26.39
C ALA A 577 -1.71 35.25 -26.59
N ARG A 578 -2.73 34.64 -26.00
CA ARG A 578 -3.04 33.21 -26.17
C ARG A 578 -4.44 32.87 -25.63
N ALA A 579 -5.01 31.76 -26.12
CA ALA A 579 -6.18 31.13 -25.55
C ALA A 579 -5.81 29.72 -25.00
N LEU A 580 -6.19 29.42 -23.75
CA LEU A 580 -5.89 28.19 -23.07
C LEU A 580 -7.16 27.46 -22.65
N SER A 581 -7.17 26.13 -22.74
CA SER A 581 -8.30 25.30 -22.28
C SER A 581 -8.16 24.96 -20.81
N LYS A 582 -9.24 25.16 -20.02
CA LYS A 582 -9.34 24.67 -18.64
C LYS A 582 -9.52 23.12 -18.61
N PRO A 583 -8.92 22.41 -17.65
CA PRO A 583 -8.04 22.89 -16.56
C PRO A 583 -6.68 23.34 -17.11
N VAL A 584 -6.20 24.51 -16.66
CA VAL A 584 -4.94 25.09 -17.14
C VAL A 584 -3.79 24.53 -16.32
N LYS A 585 -2.83 23.90 -17.01
CA LYS A 585 -1.62 23.39 -16.38
C LYS A 585 -0.71 24.54 -15.93
N ARG A 586 -0.20 24.44 -14.70
CA ARG A 586 0.71 25.44 -14.13
C ARG A 586 1.94 25.67 -15.00
N THR A 587 2.51 24.58 -15.54
CA THR A 587 3.68 24.63 -16.44
C THR A 587 3.34 25.36 -17.73
N THR A 588 2.22 25.00 -18.38
CA THR A 588 1.78 25.63 -19.63
C THR A 588 1.45 27.11 -19.45
N LEU A 589 0.78 27.47 -18.33
CA LEU A 589 0.47 28.87 -18.03
C LEU A 589 1.75 29.69 -17.88
N LEU A 590 2.73 29.17 -17.13
CA LEU A 590 4.02 29.82 -16.95
C LEU A 590 4.80 29.96 -18.28
N GLU A 591 4.84 28.92 -19.10
CA GLU A 591 5.47 28.97 -20.43
C GLU A 591 4.86 30.05 -21.30
N VAL A 592 3.54 30.12 -21.37
CA VAL A 592 2.83 31.12 -22.14
C VAL A 592 3.07 32.55 -21.63
N ILE A 593 3.16 32.73 -20.29
CA ILE A 593 3.52 34.03 -19.70
C ILE A 593 4.95 34.44 -20.16
N LEU A 594 5.92 33.52 -20.02
CA LEU A 594 7.30 33.80 -20.41
C LEU A 594 7.44 34.08 -21.92
N GLU A 595 6.70 33.39 -22.77
CA GLU A 595 6.62 33.67 -24.21
C GLU A 595 6.00 35.05 -24.49
N THR A 596 4.90 35.39 -23.80
CA THR A 596 4.18 36.68 -23.98
C THR A 596 5.04 37.89 -23.66
N PHE A 597 5.97 37.74 -22.67
CA PHE A 597 6.90 38.80 -22.26
C PHE A 597 8.31 38.64 -22.89
N GLU A 598 8.46 37.79 -23.90
CA GLU A 598 9.71 37.57 -24.67
C GLU A 598 10.93 37.25 -23.78
N VAL A 599 10.70 36.59 -22.62
CA VAL A 599 11.77 36.16 -21.73
C VAL A 599 12.52 35.01 -22.41
N ARG A 600 13.55 35.31 -23.21
CA ARG A 600 14.43 34.33 -23.83
C ARG A 600 15.31 33.66 -22.75
N GLY A 601 15.09 32.40 -22.49
CA GLY A 601 15.98 31.49 -21.80
C GLY A 601 16.12 30.22 -22.63
N ALA A 602 17.24 29.50 -22.49
CA ALA A 602 17.35 28.17 -23.08
C ALA A 602 16.08 27.40 -22.71
N ARG A 603 15.42 26.81 -23.69
CA ARG A 603 14.34 25.85 -23.43
C ARG A 603 14.84 24.97 -22.29
N PRO A 604 14.10 24.84 -21.18
CA PRO A 604 14.37 23.74 -20.30
C PRO A 604 14.31 22.52 -21.23
N THR A 605 15.35 21.74 -21.23
CA THR A 605 15.24 20.35 -21.63
C THR A 605 14.28 19.76 -20.59
N ALA A 606 13.01 20.06 -20.78
CA ALA A 606 11.96 19.24 -20.21
C ALA A 606 12.39 17.81 -20.58
N VAL A 607 12.45 16.97 -19.58
CA VAL A 607 12.22 15.54 -19.81
C VAL A 607 10.98 15.54 -20.67
N SER A 608 11.21 15.51 -21.95
CA SER A 608 10.24 15.77 -22.98
C SER A 608 9.05 14.83 -22.77
N SER A 609 7.92 15.40 -22.38
CA SER A 609 6.73 15.00 -23.12
C SER A 609 7.09 15.16 -24.60
N GLN A 610 7.54 14.07 -25.19
CA GLN A 610 7.83 13.94 -26.63
C GLN A 610 6.50 14.02 -27.40
N SER A 611 5.88 15.21 -27.39
CA SER A 611 4.72 15.52 -28.23
C SER A 611 5.07 16.47 -29.36
N ALA A 612 6.33 16.94 -29.48
CA ALA A 612 6.73 17.88 -30.51
C ALA A 612 7.54 17.24 -31.67
N ALA A 613 7.72 15.92 -31.66
CA ALA A 613 8.30 15.20 -32.83
C ALA A 613 7.23 14.66 -33.79
N ALA A 614 5.99 15.12 -33.68
CA ALA A 614 4.87 14.71 -34.59
C ALA A 614 4.83 15.46 -35.93
N GLY A 615 5.90 16.12 -36.32
CA GLY A 615 5.92 16.94 -37.55
C GLY A 615 6.92 16.55 -38.63
N ALA A 616 7.88 15.68 -38.37
CA ALA A 616 8.69 15.12 -39.45
C ALA A 616 8.01 13.81 -39.92
N PRO A 617 7.77 13.63 -41.23
CA PRO A 617 7.21 12.39 -41.74
C PRO A 617 8.18 11.25 -41.36
N LEU A 618 7.71 10.31 -40.51
CA LEU A 618 8.42 9.08 -40.22
C LEU A 618 8.72 8.41 -41.56
N GLY A 619 10.00 8.20 -41.87
CA GLY A 619 10.38 7.46 -43.06
C GLY A 619 9.76 6.07 -43.05
N ARG A 620 9.48 5.51 -44.20
CA ARG A 620 8.91 4.16 -44.31
C ARG A 620 9.87 3.13 -43.70
N LEU A 621 9.42 2.42 -42.68
CA LEU A 621 10.16 1.35 -42.04
C LEU A 621 9.64 -0.02 -42.46
N ASN A 622 10.53 -1.01 -42.51
CA ASN A 622 10.18 -2.40 -42.69
C ASN A 622 10.11 -3.06 -41.28
N VAL A 623 8.90 -3.42 -40.85
CA VAL A 623 8.61 -3.90 -39.50
C VAL A 623 8.23 -5.38 -39.52
N LEU A 624 8.87 -6.21 -38.71
CA LEU A 624 8.43 -7.57 -38.43
C LEU A 624 7.51 -7.54 -37.19
N LEU A 625 6.36 -8.14 -37.29
CA LEU A 625 5.39 -8.31 -36.19
C LEU A 625 5.24 -9.79 -35.89
N ALA A 626 5.68 -10.23 -34.73
CA ALA A 626 5.53 -11.59 -34.22
C ALA A 626 4.52 -11.59 -33.06
N ASP A 627 3.37 -12.21 -33.24
CA ASP A 627 2.29 -12.35 -32.27
C ASP A 627 1.49 -13.60 -32.65
N ASP A 628 1.08 -14.42 -31.68
CA ASP A 628 0.36 -15.68 -31.95
C ASP A 628 -1.14 -15.48 -32.17
N ASN A 629 -1.68 -14.31 -31.80
CA ASN A 629 -3.10 -14.01 -31.90
C ASN A 629 -3.42 -13.25 -33.20
N ALA A 630 -4.22 -13.87 -34.07
CA ALA A 630 -4.60 -13.29 -35.37
C ALA A 630 -5.31 -11.92 -35.26
N VAL A 631 -6.05 -11.66 -34.18
CA VAL A 631 -6.73 -10.38 -33.94
C VAL A 631 -5.71 -9.31 -33.61
N ASN A 632 -4.75 -9.60 -32.72
CA ASN A 632 -3.66 -8.70 -32.37
C ASN A 632 -2.82 -8.36 -33.60
N GLN A 633 -2.48 -9.39 -34.40
CA GLN A 633 -1.76 -9.21 -35.66
C GLN A 633 -2.49 -8.23 -36.58
N ALA A 634 -3.80 -8.41 -36.79
CA ALA A 634 -4.61 -7.58 -37.67
C ALA A 634 -4.65 -6.12 -37.20
N ILE A 635 -4.84 -5.89 -35.90
CA ILE A 635 -4.88 -4.56 -35.27
C ILE A 635 -3.54 -3.86 -35.42
N ALA A 636 -2.44 -4.53 -35.00
CA ALA A 636 -1.10 -3.98 -35.03
C ALA A 636 -0.64 -3.70 -36.46
N LYS A 637 -0.85 -4.64 -37.37
CA LYS A 637 -0.54 -4.49 -38.80
C LYS A 637 -1.22 -3.24 -39.39
N ARG A 638 -2.55 -3.12 -39.20
CA ARG A 638 -3.32 -1.99 -39.74
C ARG A 638 -2.87 -0.64 -39.16
N ARG A 639 -2.57 -0.57 -37.86
CA ARG A 639 -2.03 0.65 -37.23
C ARG A 639 -0.66 1.04 -37.80
N LEU A 640 0.24 0.07 -38.00
CA LEU A 640 1.56 0.30 -38.59
C LEU A 640 1.49 0.72 -40.09
N GLU A 641 0.63 0.05 -40.86
CA GLU A 641 0.40 0.40 -42.26
C GLU A 641 -0.20 1.81 -42.43
N LYS A 642 -1.11 2.21 -41.52
CA LYS A 642 -1.68 3.57 -41.47
C LYS A 642 -0.63 4.64 -41.15
N LEU A 643 0.40 4.29 -40.37
CA LEU A 643 1.55 5.13 -40.09
C LEU A 643 2.54 5.17 -41.26
N GLY A 644 2.29 4.43 -42.35
CA GLY A 644 3.09 4.42 -43.59
C GLY A 644 4.22 3.37 -43.61
N HIS A 645 4.24 2.44 -42.66
CA HIS A 645 5.27 1.39 -42.58
C HIS A 645 4.88 0.13 -43.37
N GLN A 646 5.86 -0.66 -43.76
CA GLN A 646 5.66 -1.97 -44.35
C GLN A 646 5.75 -3.05 -43.26
N VAL A 647 4.76 -3.97 -43.19
CA VAL A 647 4.66 -4.93 -42.13
C VAL A 647 4.66 -6.35 -42.62
N THR A 648 5.58 -7.14 -42.12
CA THR A 648 5.60 -8.60 -42.25
C THR A 648 5.11 -9.21 -40.97
N VAL A 649 4.17 -10.17 -41.01
CA VAL A 649 3.53 -10.79 -39.85
C VAL A 649 3.94 -12.26 -39.76
N VAL A 650 4.31 -12.71 -38.57
CA VAL A 650 4.60 -14.09 -38.25
C VAL A 650 3.86 -14.52 -36.98
N SER A 651 3.60 -15.81 -36.80
CA SER A 651 2.71 -16.33 -35.75
C SER A 651 3.43 -16.90 -34.52
N ASP A 652 4.77 -17.02 -34.58
CA ASP A 652 5.57 -17.62 -33.52
C ASP A 652 7.03 -17.18 -33.58
N GLY A 653 7.79 -17.46 -32.50
CA GLY A 653 9.19 -17.07 -32.38
C GLY A 653 10.11 -17.75 -33.38
N ARG A 654 9.84 -18.99 -33.76
CA ARG A 654 10.65 -19.73 -34.75
C ARG A 654 10.58 -19.07 -36.10
N ARG A 655 9.37 -18.72 -36.55
CA ARG A 655 9.16 -18.00 -37.82
C ARG A 655 9.74 -16.59 -37.77
N ALA A 656 9.76 -15.96 -36.59
CA ALA A 656 10.41 -14.67 -36.43
C ALA A 656 11.93 -14.79 -36.66
N VAL A 657 12.60 -15.81 -36.11
CA VAL A 657 14.01 -16.09 -36.34
C VAL A 657 14.28 -16.39 -37.84
N GLU A 658 13.45 -17.20 -38.48
CA GLU A 658 13.56 -17.50 -39.91
C GLU A 658 13.40 -16.24 -40.79
N ALA A 659 12.43 -15.38 -40.47
CA ALA A 659 12.18 -14.14 -41.19
C ALA A 659 13.35 -13.17 -41.08
N VAL A 660 13.91 -13.00 -39.86
CA VAL A 660 15.07 -12.15 -39.59
C VAL A 660 16.34 -12.66 -40.31
N THR A 661 16.48 -13.98 -40.41
CA THR A 661 17.60 -14.60 -41.13
C THR A 661 17.48 -14.37 -42.65
N ALA A 662 16.26 -14.39 -43.16
CA ALA A 662 16.00 -14.22 -44.59
C ALA A 662 16.00 -12.73 -45.06
N THR A 663 15.58 -11.83 -44.18
CA THR A 663 15.36 -10.40 -44.56
C THR A 663 15.67 -9.51 -43.36
N ARG A 664 16.32 -8.37 -43.62
CA ARG A 664 16.55 -7.34 -42.60
C ARG A 664 15.30 -6.51 -42.36
N PHE A 665 14.98 -6.31 -41.06
CA PHE A 665 13.91 -5.41 -40.63
C PHE A 665 14.50 -4.22 -39.86
N ASP A 666 13.83 -3.08 -39.99
CA ASP A 666 14.22 -1.85 -39.28
C ASP A 666 13.76 -1.91 -37.82
N CYS A 667 12.69 -2.67 -37.54
CA CYS A 667 12.13 -2.89 -36.22
C CYS A 667 11.45 -4.28 -36.14
N VAL A 668 11.65 -4.99 -35.05
CA VAL A 668 11.00 -6.27 -34.77
C VAL A 668 10.13 -6.07 -33.54
N LEU A 669 8.82 -6.15 -33.68
CA LEU A 669 7.83 -6.18 -32.58
C LEU A 669 7.63 -7.65 -32.21
N MET A 670 8.11 -8.05 -31.04
CA MET A 670 8.14 -9.45 -30.60
C MET A 670 7.24 -9.65 -29.40
N ASP A 671 6.21 -10.48 -29.53
CA ASP A 671 5.45 -10.94 -28.39
C ASP A 671 6.32 -11.83 -27.48
N ILE A 672 6.19 -11.65 -26.17
CA ILE A 672 6.94 -12.45 -25.20
C ILE A 672 6.36 -13.86 -25.13
N GLN A 673 5.04 -13.99 -25.09
CA GLN A 673 4.35 -15.25 -24.91
C GLN A 673 3.81 -15.77 -26.25
N MET A 674 4.52 -16.70 -26.85
CA MET A 674 4.12 -17.36 -28.09
C MET A 674 4.34 -18.89 -27.94
N PRO A 675 3.51 -19.71 -28.63
CA PRO A 675 3.71 -21.16 -28.67
C PRO A 675 4.99 -21.53 -29.41
N GLU A 676 5.49 -22.76 -29.19
CA GLU A 676 6.68 -23.38 -29.76
C GLU A 676 8.03 -22.73 -29.35
N MET A 677 8.18 -21.42 -29.52
CA MET A 677 9.34 -20.63 -29.15
C MET A 677 8.85 -19.27 -28.63
N ASP A 678 9.16 -18.96 -27.39
CA ASP A 678 8.81 -17.67 -26.80
C ASP A 678 9.66 -16.53 -27.33
N GLY A 679 9.20 -15.28 -27.08
CA GLY A 679 9.88 -14.10 -27.62
C GLY A 679 11.28 -13.86 -27.02
N LEU A 680 11.52 -14.33 -25.77
CA LEU A 680 12.82 -14.22 -25.13
C LEU A 680 13.82 -15.22 -25.74
N GLU A 681 13.36 -16.45 -26.00
CA GLU A 681 14.15 -17.47 -26.70
C GLU A 681 14.46 -17.04 -28.14
N ALA A 682 13.45 -16.55 -28.86
CA ALA A 682 13.61 -16.02 -30.21
C ALA A 682 14.62 -14.88 -30.26
N THR A 683 14.57 -13.95 -29.31
CA THR A 683 15.52 -12.85 -29.23
C THR A 683 16.95 -13.34 -28.99
N ARG A 684 17.15 -14.28 -28.06
CA ARG A 684 18.49 -14.86 -27.83
C ARG A 684 19.02 -15.55 -29.06
N ALA A 685 18.17 -16.29 -29.78
CA ALA A 685 18.55 -16.94 -31.05
C ALA A 685 18.93 -15.91 -32.11
N ILE A 686 18.17 -14.82 -32.26
CA ILE A 686 18.50 -13.74 -33.19
C ILE A 686 19.83 -13.10 -32.82
N ARG A 687 20.07 -12.77 -31.54
CA ARG A 687 21.34 -12.18 -31.08
C ARG A 687 22.54 -13.08 -31.31
N SER A 688 22.38 -14.41 -31.12
CA SER A 688 23.44 -15.37 -31.45
C SER A 688 23.77 -15.39 -32.94
N LEU A 689 22.73 -15.40 -33.80
CA LEU A 689 22.94 -15.38 -35.26
C LEU A 689 23.58 -14.05 -35.73
N GLU A 690 23.25 -12.92 -35.12
CA GLU A 690 23.87 -11.63 -35.41
C GLU A 690 25.37 -11.65 -35.04
N GLN A 691 25.72 -12.23 -33.90
CA GLN A 691 27.13 -12.36 -33.47
C GLN A 691 27.93 -13.31 -34.35
N GLU A 692 27.39 -14.49 -34.67
CA GLU A 692 28.06 -15.51 -35.49
C GLU A 692 28.19 -15.09 -36.95
N GLY A 693 27.16 -14.40 -37.47
CA GLY A 693 27.10 -13.93 -38.85
C GLY A 693 27.74 -12.57 -39.09
N GLY A 694 28.21 -11.86 -38.06
CA GLY A 694 28.73 -10.48 -38.16
C GLY A 694 27.70 -9.50 -38.69
N LEU A 695 26.40 -9.74 -38.45
CA LEU A 695 25.31 -8.93 -38.92
C LEU A 695 25.09 -7.72 -37.99
N GLU A 696 24.63 -6.60 -38.52
CA GLU A 696 24.22 -5.46 -37.69
C GLU A 696 22.98 -5.80 -36.85
N PRO A 697 23.01 -5.52 -35.53
CA PRO A 697 21.90 -5.84 -34.64
C PRO A 697 20.59 -5.16 -35.04
N GLN A 698 19.50 -5.91 -35.13
CA GLN A 698 18.16 -5.39 -35.40
C GLN A 698 17.56 -4.78 -34.15
N PHE A 699 16.68 -3.78 -34.33
CA PHE A 699 15.98 -3.14 -33.22
C PHE A 699 14.78 -4.00 -32.78
N ILE A 700 14.91 -4.73 -31.65
CA ILE A 700 13.92 -5.66 -31.16
C ILE A 700 13.16 -5.03 -29.98
N VAL A 701 11.84 -5.00 -30.09
CA VAL A 701 10.92 -4.42 -29.10
C VAL A 701 10.02 -5.51 -28.53
N ALA A 702 10.06 -5.71 -27.23
CA ALA A 702 9.15 -6.61 -26.54
C ALA A 702 7.72 -6.08 -26.59
N MET A 703 6.75 -6.93 -26.88
CA MET A 703 5.32 -6.68 -26.65
C MET A 703 4.90 -7.50 -25.43
N THR A 704 4.59 -6.84 -24.31
CA THR A 704 4.26 -7.51 -23.03
C THR A 704 2.82 -7.24 -22.61
N ALA A 705 2.18 -8.21 -21.95
CA ALA A 705 0.87 -8.03 -21.34
C ALA A 705 0.92 -7.18 -20.05
N HIS A 706 2.08 -7.11 -19.39
CA HIS A 706 2.28 -6.36 -18.15
C HIS A 706 3.56 -5.52 -18.26
N ALA A 707 3.49 -4.25 -17.85
CA ALA A 707 4.63 -3.33 -17.81
C ALA A 707 5.33 -3.35 -16.42
N MET A 708 5.38 -4.50 -15.75
CA MET A 708 6.06 -4.60 -14.45
C MET A 708 7.59 -4.56 -14.63
N LYS A 709 8.28 -3.94 -13.67
CA LYS A 709 9.73 -3.72 -13.71
C LYS A 709 10.53 -5.02 -13.91
N GLY A 710 10.07 -6.14 -13.35
CA GLY A 710 10.68 -7.47 -13.54
C GLY A 710 10.62 -7.99 -14.98
N ASP A 711 9.49 -7.77 -15.67
CA ASP A 711 9.33 -8.21 -17.07
C ASP A 711 10.18 -7.36 -18.01
N ALA A 712 10.26 -6.05 -17.77
CA ALA A 712 11.12 -5.14 -18.54
C ALA A 712 12.61 -5.48 -18.38
N GLU A 713 13.05 -5.79 -17.16
CA GLU A 713 14.44 -6.21 -16.87
C GLU A 713 14.78 -7.53 -17.55
N GLN A 714 13.87 -8.50 -17.58
CA GLN A 714 14.05 -9.75 -18.30
C GLN A 714 14.14 -9.56 -19.82
N CYS A 715 13.31 -8.67 -20.40
CA CYS A 715 13.36 -8.36 -21.82
C CYS A 715 14.72 -7.76 -22.21
N LEU A 716 15.17 -6.76 -21.47
CA LEU A 716 16.46 -6.11 -21.71
C LEU A 716 17.63 -7.07 -21.49
N ALA A 717 17.58 -7.90 -20.44
CA ALA A 717 18.61 -8.93 -20.17
C ALA A 717 18.68 -10.00 -21.28
N SER A 718 17.57 -10.24 -21.99
CA SER A 718 17.52 -11.16 -23.13
C SER A 718 18.07 -10.55 -24.42
N GLY A 719 18.44 -9.26 -24.42
CA GLY A 719 18.99 -8.55 -25.56
C GLY A 719 17.97 -7.77 -26.38
N MET A 720 16.74 -7.50 -25.88
CA MET A 720 15.79 -6.60 -26.50
C MET A 720 16.19 -5.15 -26.26
N ASP A 721 15.86 -4.25 -27.20
CA ASP A 721 16.25 -2.82 -27.18
C ASP A 721 15.21 -1.93 -26.48
N ALA A 722 13.95 -2.33 -26.52
CA ALA A 722 12.83 -1.59 -25.92
C ALA A 722 11.66 -2.51 -25.58
N TYR A 723 10.65 -1.97 -24.90
CA TYR A 723 9.40 -2.69 -24.63
C TYR A 723 8.18 -1.80 -24.78
N ILE A 724 7.01 -2.41 -25.10
CA ILE A 724 5.71 -1.78 -25.21
C ILE A 724 4.64 -2.70 -24.61
N SER A 725 3.75 -2.13 -23.79
CA SER A 725 2.65 -2.90 -23.19
C SER A 725 1.48 -3.08 -24.14
N LYS A 726 0.84 -4.24 -24.10
CA LYS A 726 -0.43 -4.53 -24.80
C LYS A 726 -1.62 -4.16 -23.89
N PRO A 727 -2.70 -3.51 -24.46
CA PRO A 727 -2.82 -2.99 -25.81
C PRO A 727 -2.01 -1.71 -26.01
N PHE A 728 -1.24 -1.63 -27.10
CA PHE A 728 -0.37 -0.49 -27.30
C PHE A 728 -1.15 0.74 -27.77
N ARG A 729 -0.89 1.88 -27.12
CA ARG A 729 -1.37 3.20 -27.54
C ARG A 729 -0.58 3.67 -28.76
N VAL A 730 -1.26 4.38 -29.66
CA VAL A 730 -0.65 4.86 -30.93
C VAL A 730 0.55 5.77 -30.66
N GLU A 731 0.48 6.58 -29.61
CA GLU A 731 1.54 7.50 -29.21
C GLU A 731 2.82 6.73 -28.84
N ARG A 732 2.68 5.68 -28.00
CA ARG A 732 3.82 4.86 -27.58
C ARG A 732 4.43 4.06 -28.74
N LEU A 733 3.58 3.59 -29.66
CA LEU A 733 4.06 2.94 -30.88
C LEU A 733 4.88 3.91 -31.74
N LYS A 734 4.45 5.16 -31.92
CA LYS A 734 5.20 6.19 -32.62
C LYS A 734 6.56 6.49 -32.00
N GLU A 735 6.64 6.56 -30.66
CA GLU A 735 7.89 6.78 -29.94
C GLU A 735 8.92 5.68 -30.21
N VAL A 736 8.48 4.43 -30.12
CA VAL A 736 9.34 3.26 -30.34
C VAL A 736 9.80 3.20 -31.80
N LEU A 737 8.92 3.49 -32.77
CA LEU A 737 9.28 3.55 -34.20
C LEU A 737 10.22 4.72 -34.50
N ALA A 738 10.08 5.84 -33.81
CA ALA A 738 11.01 6.98 -33.95
C ALA A 738 12.41 6.61 -33.43
N ALA A 739 12.50 5.85 -32.34
CA ALA A 739 13.77 5.32 -31.82
C ALA A 739 14.44 4.35 -32.80
N ALA A 740 13.66 3.43 -33.38
CA ALA A 740 14.12 2.53 -34.43
C ALA A 740 14.65 3.31 -35.67
N GLN A 741 13.97 4.38 -36.06
CA GLN A 741 14.38 5.23 -37.16
C GLN A 741 15.65 6.04 -36.88
N ALA A 742 15.84 6.51 -35.66
CA ALA A 742 17.07 7.21 -35.27
C ALA A 742 18.29 6.29 -35.39
N ARG A 743 18.17 5.04 -34.91
CA ARG A 743 19.24 4.03 -35.05
C ARG A 743 19.55 3.64 -36.49
N LYS A 744 18.58 3.72 -37.41
CA LYS A 744 18.79 3.47 -38.82
C LYS A 744 19.62 4.59 -39.50
N ARG A 745 19.65 5.79 -38.91
CA ARG A 745 20.37 6.96 -39.46
C ARG A 745 21.81 7.07 -38.92
N GLU A 746 22.08 6.41 -37.79
CA GLU A 746 23.43 6.23 -37.25
C GLU A 746 24.17 5.07 -37.97
#